data_d1711c11935ad570b23cef02d5429413
#
_entry.id   d1711c11935ad570b23cef02d5429413
#
_cell.length_a   1.000
_cell.length_b   1.000
_cell.length_c   1.000
_cell.angle_alpha   90.00
_cell.angle_beta   90.00
_cell.angle_gamma   90.00
#
_symmetry.space_group_name_H-M   'P 1'
#
loop_
_entity.id
_entity.type
_entity.pdbx_description
1 polymer ?
#
loop_
_entity_poly.entity_id
_entity_poly.type
_entity_poly.pdbx_seq_one_letter_code
_entity_poly.pdbx_strand_id
1 'polypeptide(L)'
;MKKFPLSPFHYFMIGIIFLGILSVVWQHSMNGIPIAITMILMGALLLLVLMDQELVVTKVDEEHQRQVEDQVEASLANLLNKIPIGILKLSEDSGEIDWYNPYAELIFVGEDGVLDLKLVKSVLEAAQKDQGHYVTLGERTYAVHLDQSGNMVYFFDASNEYNATEELATSRPVIGAISLDNYDDFREGLSDSEISTTNSFIADFVSRFAEEYQMFYRRVDADRYYLFTDYTVLNQLMTDKFAIIDVFRNEAKEKKLPLTLSMGFAFGDGNHAAIGKTALENLNLALVRGGDQAVVRENRENKNPIYFGGGSVSAVKRTRTRTRAMMTAISDKIRSADQVFIVGHRNLDLDALGASIGMQKFAENLTDQSYAVYDPEYMSADIQRAISSLQEEERTKLLTLDEAMPRVTRQSLLIMVDHSKISLTLSEAFYQEFYQTIVIDHHRRDENFPENAVITYIESGASSACELVTELIQFQNAKSNRLSKIQASILMAGIMLDTKNFSVQVTNRTFDVASYLRSRGSDSTLIKEIMANDFEEYRRVNELILQGQRLASTIVLAVALEENHYSTIELSKAADTILNMSGIEATFVVSYLDAETVGISARSRSRINVQRIMEEMGGGGHFNLAAAQLRNIDLSRVTARLKDVIINETQEKETQA
;
A
#
# COMPACT_ATOMS: atom_id res chain seq x y z
N MET A 1 29.12 -82.29 8.18
CA MET A 1 29.71 -82.90 6.96
C MET A 1 29.16 -82.21 5.73
N LYS A 2 29.84 -81.20 5.22
CA LYS A 2 29.48 -80.58 3.96
C LYS A 2 29.77 -81.56 2.82
N LYS A 3 28.76 -81.94 2.04
CA LYS A 3 28.92 -82.71 0.79
C LYS A 3 29.70 -81.81 -0.19
N PHE A 4 30.94 -82.13 -0.45
CA PHE A 4 31.67 -81.48 -1.55
C PHE A 4 31.05 -81.95 -2.87
N PRO A 5 30.54 -81.08 -3.69
CA PRO A 5 30.10 -81.46 -5.03
C PRO A 5 31.35 -81.69 -5.89
N LEU A 6 31.53 -82.93 -6.35
CA LEU A 6 32.57 -83.27 -7.30
C LEU A 6 32.35 -82.43 -8.57
N SER A 7 33.40 -81.81 -9.07
CA SER A 7 33.28 -81.02 -10.33
C SER A 7 33.01 -81.95 -11.55
N PRO A 8 32.46 -81.50 -12.64
CA PRO A 8 32.25 -82.29 -13.84
C PRO A 8 33.52 -83.00 -14.32
N PHE A 9 34.70 -82.41 -14.03
CA PHE A 9 35.97 -82.98 -14.36
C PHE A 9 36.32 -84.25 -13.52
N HIS A 10 35.98 -84.28 -12.24
CA HIS A 10 36.11 -85.42 -11.38
C HIS A 10 35.22 -86.59 -11.87
N TYR A 11 34.01 -86.34 -12.29
CA TYR A 11 33.16 -87.38 -12.90
C TYR A 11 33.75 -87.89 -14.24
N PHE A 12 34.31 -87.04 -15.03
CA PHE A 12 34.96 -87.39 -16.29
C PHE A 12 36.17 -88.31 -16.05
N MET A 13 37.04 -87.97 -15.07
CA MET A 13 38.20 -88.76 -14.67
C MET A 13 37.79 -90.12 -14.10
N ILE A 14 36.74 -90.19 -13.25
CA ILE A 14 36.17 -91.45 -12.73
C ILE A 14 35.71 -92.32 -13.90
N GLY A 15 35.07 -91.71 -14.89
CA GLY A 15 34.64 -92.40 -16.10
C GLY A 15 35.80 -92.98 -16.93
N ILE A 16 36.93 -92.28 -17.10
CA ILE A 16 38.11 -92.78 -17.79
C ILE A 16 38.74 -93.93 -16.99
N ILE A 17 38.87 -93.83 -15.69
CA ILE A 17 39.39 -94.88 -14.82
C ILE A 17 38.53 -96.14 -14.94
N PHE A 18 37.20 -95.96 -14.90
CA PHE A 18 36.22 -97.05 -15.05
C PHE A 18 36.32 -97.71 -16.40
N LEU A 19 36.46 -96.97 -17.50
CA LEU A 19 36.64 -97.49 -18.87
C LEU A 19 37.99 -98.25 -19.00
N GLY A 20 39.03 -97.72 -18.38
CA GLY A 20 40.34 -98.35 -18.31
C GLY A 20 40.29 -99.76 -17.63
N ILE A 21 39.61 -99.85 -16.50
CA ILE A 21 39.36 -101.07 -15.74
C ILE A 21 38.57 -102.06 -16.60
N LEU A 22 37.51 -101.61 -17.27
CA LEU A 22 36.65 -102.46 -18.13
C LEU A 22 37.46 -103.02 -19.30
N SER A 23 38.31 -102.23 -19.93
CA SER A 23 39.18 -102.64 -21.01
C SER A 23 40.19 -103.75 -20.59
N VAL A 24 40.78 -103.65 -19.41
CA VAL A 24 41.67 -104.64 -18.88
C VAL A 24 40.97 -105.94 -18.47
N VAL A 25 39.83 -105.88 -17.94
CA VAL A 25 38.99 -107.05 -17.58
C VAL A 25 38.53 -107.81 -18.84
N TRP A 26 38.30 -107.13 -19.95
CA TRP A 26 37.83 -107.76 -21.19
C TRP A 26 38.97 -108.49 -21.93
N GLN A 27 40.27 -108.19 -21.73
CA GLN A 27 41.37 -108.82 -22.43
C GLN A 27 41.88 -110.15 -21.81
N HIS A 28 41.24 -110.78 -20.86
CA HIS A 28 41.39 -112.16 -20.31
C HIS A 28 42.81 -112.68 -20.18
N SER A 29 43.83 -111.88 -19.88
CA SER A 29 45.25 -112.23 -19.72
C SER A 29 45.67 -111.94 -18.29
N MET A 30 46.23 -113.00 -17.67
CA MET A 30 46.77 -112.91 -16.28
C MET A 30 47.86 -111.86 -16.07
N ASN A 31 48.45 -111.39 -17.13
CA ASN A 31 49.51 -110.33 -17.10
C ASN A 31 48.91 -108.91 -17.10
N GLY A 32 47.60 -108.78 -17.26
CA GLY A 32 46.96 -107.45 -17.19
C GLY A 32 46.63 -106.94 -15.79
N ILE A 33 46.56 -107.85 -14.79
CA ILE A 33 46.24 -107.50 -13.39
C ILE A 33 47.18 -106.44 -12.75
N PRO A 34 48.55 -106.58 -12.88
CA PRO A 34 49.41 -105.55 -12.30
C PRO A 34 49.35 -104.21 -13.00
N ILE A 35 48.99 -104.17 -14.29
CA ILE A 35 48.82 -102.94 -15.05
C ILE A 35 47.52 -102.21 -14.58
N ALA A 36 46.48 -102.98 -14.36
CA ALA A 36 45.22 -102.44 -13.82
C ALA A 36 45.37 -101.84 -12.41
N ILE A 37 46.13 -102.53 -11.55
CA ILE A 37 46.38 -102.03 -10.20
C ILE A 37 47.27 -100.77 -10.24
N THR A 38 48.25 -100.71 -11.10
CA THR A 38 49.07 -99.49 -11.26
C THR A 38 48.34 -98.32 -11.84
N MET A 39 47.36 -98.56 -12.79
CA MET A 39 46.49 -97.52 -13.32
C MET A 39 45.52 -97.04 -12.28
N ILE A 40 44.95 -97.88 -11.45
CA ILE A 40 44.07 -97.49 -10.35
C ILE A 40 44.81 -96.67 -9.32
N LEU A 41 46.07 -97.13 -8.91
CA LEU A 41 46.87 -96.39 -7.98
C LEU A 41 47.33 -95.04 -8.51
N MET A 42 47.71 -94.96 -9.82
CA MET A 42 48.08 -93.73 -10.47
C MET A 42 46.88 -92.77 -10.63
N GLY A 43 45.70 -93.30 -10.94
CA GLY A 43 44.46 -92.52 -10.99
C GLY A 43 44.01 -92.00 -9.62
N ALA A 44 44.19 -92.82 -8.58
CA ALA A 44 43.90 -92.40 -7.21
C ALA A 44 44.93 -91.34 -6.71
N LEU A 45 46.20 -91.51 -7.07
CA LEU A 45 47.20 -90.47 -6.76
C LEU A 45 46.91 -89.15 -7.48
N LEU A 46 46.57 -89.24 -8.76
CA LEU A 46 46.25 -88.04 -9.54
C LEU A 46 44.98 -87.34 -8.97
N LEU A 47 43.96 -88.12 -8.56
CA LEU A 47 42.75 -87.61 -7.91
C LEU A 47 43.08 -86.90 -6.57
N LEU A 48 43.98 -87.50 -5.79
CA LEU A 48 44.44 -86.89 -4.51
C LEU A 48 45.18 -85.58 -4.74
N VAL A 49 46.05 -85.52 -5.77
CA VAL A 49 46.79 -84.29 -6.12
C VAL A 49 45.83 -83.24 -6.61
N LEU A 50 44.85 -83.57 -7.42
CA LEU A 50 43.79 -82.60 -7.89
C LEU A 50 42.94 -82.13 -6.75
N MET A 51 42.54 -83.02 -5.83
CA MET A 51 41.79 -82.60 -4.62
C MET A 51 42.60 -81.70 -3.70
N ASP A 52 43.92 -81.98 -3.57
CA ASP A 52 44.81 -81.10 -2.75
C ASP A 52 44.97 -79.72 -3.44
N GLN A 53 45.13 -79.68 -4.76
CA GLN A 53 45.18 -78.41 -5.53
C GLN A 53 43.84 -77.61 -5.39
N GLU A 54 42.70 -78.28 -5.51
CA GLU A 54 41.38 -77.60 -5.36
C GLU A 54 41.21 -77.05 -3.92
N LEU A 55 41.66 -77.74 -2.92
CA LEU A 55 41.64 -77.35 -1.51
C LEU A 55 42.58 -76.13 -1.24
N VAL A 56 43.77 -76.15 -1.91
CA VAL A 56 44.72 -75.02 -1.81
C VAL A 56 44.11 -73.78 -2.50
N VAL A 57 43.51 -73.91 -3.70
CA VAL A 57 42.92 -72.80 -4.41
C VAL A 57 41.71 -72.20 -3.62
N THR A 58 40.84 -73.05 -3.06
CA THR A 58 39.72 -72.52 -2.25
C THR A 58 40.21 -71.85 -0.96
N LYS A 59 41.26 -72.33 -0.32
CA LYS A 59 41.86 -71.64 0.85
C LYS A 59 42.50 -70.29 0.47
N VAL A 60 43.18 -70.23 -0.64
CA VAL A 60 43.79 -68.99 -1.12
C VAL A 60 42.67 -67.95 -1.51
N ASP A 61 41.61 -68.39 -2.14
CA ASP A 61 40.46 -67.53 -2.45
C ASP A 61 39.75 -67.02 -1.18
N GLU A 62 39.54 -67.91 -0.16
CA GLU A 62 38.95 -67.49 1.13
C GLU A 62 39.85 -66.52 1.91
N GLU A 63 41.17 -66.74 1.89
CA GLU A 63 42.17 -65.85 2.51
C GLU A 63 42.26 -64.52 1.75
N HIS A 64 42.16 -64.54 0.41
CA HIS A 64 42.17 -63.32 -0.39
C HIS A 64 40.86 -62.52 -0.20
N GLN A 65 39.74 -63.21 -0.11
CA GLN A 65 38.44 -62.57 0.16
C GLN A 65 38.41 -61.94 1.56
N ARG A 66 38.94 -62.62 2.58
CA ARG A 66 39.09 -62.04 3.93
C ARG A 66 40.05 -60.84 3.95
N GLN A 67 41.17 -60.93 3.24
CA GLN A 67 42.11 -59.82 3.13
C GLN A 67 41.49 -58.59 2.44
N VAL A 68 40.66 -58.80 1.41
CA VAL A 68 39.92 -57.74 0.72
C VAL A 68 38.85 -57.17 1.64
N GLU A 69 38.09 -58.01 2.36
CA GLU A 69 37.12 -57.58 3.36
C GLU A 69 37.77 -56.74 4.48
N ASP A 70 38.87 -57.24 5.08
CA ASP A 70 39.63 -56.53 6.11
C ASP A 70 40.22 -55.21 5.59
N GLN A 71 40.68 -55.17 4.32
CA GLN A 71 41.26 -54.01 3.69
C GLN A 71 40.18 -52.95 3.34
N VAL A 72 38.99 -53.40 2.93
CA VAL A 72 37.82 -52.53 2.70
C VAL A 72 37.29 -51.98 4.03
N GLU A 73 37.21 -52.83 5.07
CA GLU A 73 36.79 -52.40 6.40
C GLU A 73 37.78 -51.40 7.03
N ALA A 74 39.07 -51.68 6.93
CA ALA A 74 40.13 -50.75 7.37
C ALA A 74 40.15 -49.44 6.57
N SER A 75 39.89 -49.50 5.26
CA SER A 75 39.78 -48.32 4.40
C SER A 75 38.53 -47.50 4.71
N LEU A 76 37.39 -48.16 4.93
CA LEU A 76 36.14 -47.52 5.33
C LEU A 76 36.28 -46.86 6.70
N ALA A 77 36.84 -47.56 7.67
CA ALA A 77 37.12 -47.01 9.00
C ALA A 77 38.06 -45.80 8.94
N ASN A 78 39.09 -45.85 8.09
CA ASN A 78 40.01 -44.74 7.90
C ASN A 78 39.36 -43.54 7.19
N LEU A 79 38.44 -43.78 6.26
CA LEU A 79 37.59 -42.73 5.63
C LEU A 79 36.67 -42.09 6.66
N LEU A 80 35.93 -42.87 7.42
CA LEU A 80 35.00 -42.39 8.46
C LEU A 80 35.71 -41.61 9.57
N ASN A 81 36.98 -41.99 9.88
CA ASN A 81 37.79 -41.28 10.86
C ASN A 81 38.38 -39.96 10.36
N LYS A 82 38.53 -39.77 9.05
CA LYS A 82 39.15 -38.58 8.45
C LYS A 82 38.15 -37.62 7.83
N ILE A 83 36.92 -38.07 7.62
CA ILE A 83 35.86 -37.22 7.02
C ILE A 83 35.48 -36.13 8.01
N PRO A 84 35.44 -34.83 7.59
CA PRO A 84 35.06 -33.71 8.46
C PRO A 84 33.53 -33.57 8.55
N ILE A 85 32.88 -34.69 8.80
CA ILE A 85 31.41 -34.77 8.93
C ILE A 85 31.14 -35.61 10.18
N GLY A 86 30.36 -35.07 11.12
CA GLY A 86 29.87 -35.81 12.27
C GLY A 86 28.82 -36.82 11.83
N ILE A 87 28.95 -38.08 12.19
CA ILE A 87 28.02 -39.13 11.85
C ILE A 87 27.58 -39.82 13.14
N LEU A 88 26.27 -39.89 13.35
CA LEU A 88 25.64 -40.67 14.42
C LEU A 88 24.74 -41.72 13.79
N LYS A 89 24.76 -42.94 14.30
CA LYS A 89 23.82 -44.00 13.98
C LYS A 89 22.89 -44.22 15.15
N LEU A 90 21.60 -44.15 14.89
CA LEU A 90 20.54 -44.39 15.88
C LEU A 90 20.02 -45.82 15.77
N SER A 91 19.72 -46.43 16.89
CA SER A 91 19.08 -47.74 16.97
C SER A 91 17.66 -47.69 16.43
N GLU A 92 17.24 -48.68 15.62
CA GLU A 92 15.91 -48.77 15.05
C GLU A 92 14.80 -48.94 16.12
N ASP A 93 15.10 -49.62 17.22
CA ASP A 93 14.13 -49.97 18.23
C ASP A 93 14.03 -48.97 19.39
N SER A 94 15.14 -48.32 19.78
CA SER A 94 15.19 -47.46 20.98
C SER A 94 15.43 -45.98 20.68
N GLY A 95 15.88 -45.63 19.48
CA GLY A 95 16.35 -44.27 19.16
C GLY A 95 17.59 -43.85 19.92
N GLU A 96 18.27 -44.79 20.59
CA GLU A 96 19.55 -44.57 21.26
C GLU A 96 20.70 -44.56 20.24
N ILE A 97 21.85 -44.01 20.61
CA ILE A 97 23.02 -43.92 19.72
C ILE A 97 23.75 -45.27 19.74
N ASP A 98 23.73 -45.92 18.59
CA ASP A 98 24.44 -47.19 18.38
C ASP A 98 25.94 -46.99 18.09
N TRP A 99 26.26 -45.95 17.35
CA TRP A 99 27.61 -45.67 16.91
C TRP A 99 27.79 -44.21 16.50
N TYR A 100 29.00 -43.70 16.64
CA TYR A 100 29.37 -42.37 16.15
C TYR A 100 30.84 -42.37 15.67
N ASN A 101 31.17 -41.47 14.75
CA ASN A 101 32.51 -41.30 14.26
C ASN A 101 33.32 -40.30 15.11
N PRO A 102 34.68 -40.24 15.01
CA PRO A 102 35.49 -39.31 15.79
C PRO A 102 35.18 -37.84 15.60
N TYR A 103 34.62 -37.43 14.46
CA TYR A 103 34.19 -36.05 14.27
C TYR A 103 32.92 -35.71 15.07
N ALA A 104 32.00 -36.63 15.17
CA ALA A 104 30.84 -36.49 16.05
C ALA A 104 31.23 -36.50 17.53
N GLU A 105 32.27 -37.28 17.88
CA GLU A 105 32.88 -37.27 19.21
C GLU A 105 33.37 -35.88 19.58
N LEU A 106 34.09 -35.19 18.69
CA LEU A 106 34.56 -33.81 18.89
C LEU A 106 33.43 -32.79 19.10
N ILE A 107 32.25 -33.07 18.56
CA ILE A 107 31.09 -32.18 18.69
C ILE A 107 30.34 -32.39 20.01
N PHE A 108 30.19 -33.64 20.44
CA PHE A 108 29.26 -34.03 21.51
C PHE A 108 29.89 -34.60 22.77
N VAL A 109 31.20 -34.88 22.78
CA VAL A 109 31.91 -35.39 23.97
C VAL A 109 32.50 -34.26 24.77
N GLY A 110 32.16 -34.20 26.07
CA GLY A 110 32.66 -33.20 26.98
C GLY A 110 34.09 -33.47 27.46
N GLU A 111 34.66 -32.59 28.30
CA GLU A 111 36.00 -32.73 28.88
C GLU A 111 36.16 -34.01 29.74
N ASP A 112 35.05 -34.60 30.19
CA ASP A 112 34.99 -35.87 30.94
C ASP A 112 35.10 -37.12 30.06
N GLY A 113 35.17 -36.95 28.75
CA GLY A 113 35.26 -38.03 27.77
C GLY A 113 33.97 -38.82 27.60
N VAL A 114 32.84 -38.28 28.04
CA VAL A 114 31.52 -38.90 27.91
C VAL A 114 30.67 -38.14 26.93
N LEU A 115 29.93 -38.86 26.08
CA LEU A 115 29.00 -38.28 25.12
C LEU A 115 27.83 -37.61 25.86
N ASP A 116 27.58 -36.33 25.60
CA ASP A 116 26.43 -35.62 26.17
C ASP A 116 25.13 -35.99 25.42
N LEU A 117 24.52 -37.06 25.93
CA LEU A 117 23.25 -37.58 25.39
C LEU A 117 22.12 -36.55 25.45
N LYS A 118 22.16 -35.62 26.42
CA LYS A 118 21.12 -34.56 26.53
C LYS A 118 21.27 -33.54 25.41
N LEU A 119 22.53 -33.17 25.14
CA LEU A 119 22.85 -32.24 24.03
C LEU A 119 22.45 -32.87 22.68
N VAL A 120 22.87 -34.12 22.43
CA VAL A 120 22.46 -34.83 21.20
C VAL A 120 20.95 -34.88 21.04
N LYS A 121 20.22 -35.23 22.09
CA LYS A 121 18.74 -35.31 22.05
C LYS A 121 18.11 -33.95 21.79
N SER A 122 18.60 -32.89 22.41
CA SER A 122 18.10 -31.52 22.17
C SER A 122 18.34 -31.05 20.73
N VAL A 123 19.48 -31.43 20.14
CA VAL A 123 19.84 -31.10 18.75
C VAL A 123 18.93 -31.87 17.77
N LEU A 124 18.68 -33.16 18.03
CA LEU A 124 17.80 -33.96 17.21
C LEU A 124 16.33 -33.47 17.26
N GLU A 125 15.85 -33.06 18.44
CA GLU A 125 14.52 -32.46 18.60
C GLU A 125 14.39 -31.11 17.90
N ALA A 126 15.44 -30.30 17.93
CA ALA A 126 15.49 -29.04 17.20
C ALA A 126 15.50 -29.26 15.69
N ALA A 127 16.29 -30.20 15.18
CA ALA A 127 16.38 -30.53 13.76
C ALA A 127 15.08 -31.14 13.20
N GLN A 128 14.26 -31.77 14.04
CA GLN A 128 12.94 -32.29 13.65
C GLN A 128 11.86 -31.22 13.57
N LYS A 129 11.99 -30.12 14.33
CA LYS A 129 10.99 -29.04 14.41
C LYS A 129 11.14 -27.99 13.34
N ASP A 130 12.32 -27.77 12.84
CA ASP A 130 12.63 -26.68 11.91
C ASP A 130 13.08 -27.22 10.55
N GLN A 131 12.45 -26.80 9.47
CA GLN A 131 12.78 -27.23 8.11
C GLN A 131 14.11 -26.66 7.59
N GLY A 132 14.81 -25.89 8.36
CA GLY A 132 16.13 -25.32 8.05
C GLY A 132 17.17 -25.77 9.07
N HIS A 133 17.57 -26.92 9.00
CA HIS A 133 18.54 -27.83 9.61
C HIS A 133 19.85 -27.25 10.19
N TYR A 134 19.88 -26.01 10.69
CA TYR A 134 21.08 -25.44 11.33
C TYR A 134 20.95 -25.47 12.85
N VAL A 135 21.97 -25.96 13.52
CA VAL A 135 22.07 -25.96 14.99
C VAL A 135 23.40 -25.35 15.42
N THR A 136 23.34 -24.31 16.23
CA THR A 136 24.54 -23.65 16.76
C THR A 136 24.95 -24.30 18.09
N LEU A 137 26.18 -24.80 18.16
CA LEU A 137 26.78 -25.40 19.33
C LEU A 137 28.08 -24.66 19.67
N GLY A 138 28.06 -23.89 20.75
CA GLY A 138 29.16 -22.99 21.08
C GLY A 138 29.40 -21.93 20.00
N GLU A 139 30.59 -21.87 19.45
CA GLU A 139 30.97 -20.92 18.39
C GLU A 139 30.73 -21.44 16.96
N ARG A 140 30.25 -22.68 16.80
CA ARG A 140 30.06 -23.32 15.50
C ARG A 140 28.60 -23.62 15.20
N THR A 141 28.22 -23.48 13.95
CA THR A 141 26.89 -23.82 13.43
C THR A 141 27.02 -25.04 12.51
N TYR A 142 26.23 -26.06 12.80
CA TYR A 142 26.18 -27.31 12.03
C TYR A 142 24.88 -27.42 11.24
N ALA A 143 24.99 -27.79 9.97
CA ALA A 143 23.86 -28.27 9.20
C ALA A 143 23.58 -29.73 9.56
N VAL A 144 22.39 -30.03 10.03
CA VAL A 144 22.01 -31.39 10.47
C VAL A 144 21.10 -32.03 9.42
N HIS A 145 21.47 -33.22 8.97
CA HIS A 145 20.69 -34.00 8.02
C HIS A 145 20.32 -35.34 8.61
N LEU A 146 19.03 -35.66 8.67
CA LEU A 146 18.53 -36.97 9.09
C LEU A 146 18.22 -37.82 7.86
N ASP A 147 18.89 -38.99 7.76
CA ASP A 147 18.51 -40.02 6.80
C ASP A 147 17.53 -41.00 7.45
N GLN A 148 16.25 -40.87 7.11
CA GLN A 148 15.20 -41.74 7.66
C GLN A 148 15.30 -43.19 7.21
N SER A 149 15.96 -43.47 6.08
CA SER A 149 16.08 -44.84 5.52
C SER A 149 17.17 -45.66 6.21
N GLY A 150 18.14 -45.03 6.86
CA GLY A 150 19.30 -45.68 7.48
C GLY A 150 19.53 -45.39 8.97
N ASN A 151 18.62 -44.66 9.61
CA ASN A 151 18.78 -44.17 10.99
C ASN A 151 20.11 -43.43 11.23
N MET A 152 20.57 -42.69 10.22
CA MET A 152 21.82 -41.96 10.27
C MET A 152 21.56 -40.46 10.38
N VAL A 153 22.39 -39.79 11.17
CA VAL A 153 22.38 -38.34 11.34
C VAL A 153 23.74 -37.79 10.96
N TYR A 154 23.76 -36.80 10.09
CA TYR A 154 24.98 -36.16 9.59
C TYR A 154 25.04 -34.71 10.07
N PHE A 155 26.24 -34.30 10.51
CA PHE A 155 26.54 -32.96 10.98
C PHE A 155 27.64 -32.35 10.12
N PHE A 156 27.32 -31.35 9.35
CA PHE A 156 28.24 -30.60 8.50
C PHE A 156 28.56 -29.27 9.17
N ASP A 157 29.84 -28.94 9.35
CA ASP A 157 30.22 -27.60 9.80
C ASP A 157 29.87 -26.58 8.72
N ALA A 158 28.79 -25.86 8.97
CA ALA A 158 28.25 -24.85 8.09
C ALA A 158 28.47 -23.43 8.65
N SER A 159 29.36 -23.27 9.63
CA SER A 159 29.59 -21.99 10.31
C SER A 159 29.91 -20.87 9.33
N ASN A 160 30.74 -21.10 8.34
CA ASN A 160 31.10 -20.09 7.34
C ASN A 160 29.91 -19.71 6.44
N GLU A 161 29.14 -20.71 6.00
CA GLU A 161 27.95 -20.46 5.15
C GLU A 161 26.86 -19.76 5.93
N TYR A 162 26.59 -20.17 7.15
CA TYR A 162 25.62 -19.57 8.03
C TYR A 162 25.99 -18.12 8.37
N ASN A 163 27.21 -17.89 8.82
CA ASN A 163 27.71 -16.55 9.15
C ASN A 163 27.72 -15.63 7.92
N ALA A 164 28.15 -16.13 6.75
CA ALA A 164 28.13 -15.38 5.51
C ALA A 164 26.68 -15.05 5.08
N THR A 165 25.74 -15.97 5.27
CA THR A 165 24.32 -15.75 4.96
C THR A 165 23.70 -14.74 5.92
N GLU A 166 24.01 -14.84 7.21
CA GLU A 166 23.54 -13.90 8.23
C GLU A 166 24.18 -12.51 8.05
N GLU A 167 25.48 -12.45 7.78
CA GLU A 167 26.15 -11.19 7.45
C GLU A 167 25.61 -10.56 6.18
N LEU A 168 25.33 -11.37 5.15
CA LEU A 168 24.69 -10.89 3.92
C LEU A 168 23.25 -10.41 4.16
N ALA A 169 22.53 -11.04 5.07
CA ALA A 169 21.18 -10.65 5.43
C ALA A 169 21.14 -9.35 6.25
N THR A 170 22.09 -9.18 7.18
CA THR A 170 22.18 -8.02 8.08
C THR A 170 22.85 -6.82 7.43
N SER A 171 23.84 -7.03 6.56
CA SER A 171 24.56 -5.97 5.83
C SER A 171 23.88 -5.48 4.56
N ARG A 172 22.64 -5.93 4.27
CA ARG A 172 21.89 -5.43 3.11
C ARG A 172 21.80 -3.91 3.14
N PRO A 173 22.10 -3.23 2.02
CA PRO A 173 22.02 -1.78 1.97
C PRO A 173 20.59 -1.31 2.13
N VAL A 174 20.41 -0.29 2.95
CA VAL A 174 19.15 0.40 3.19
C VAL A 174 19.29 1.84 2.79
N ILE A 175 18.30 2.34 2.06
CA ILE A 175 18.19 3.76 1.74
C ILE A 175 16.94 4.31 2.41
N GLY A 176 17.11 5.38 3.16
CA GLY A 176 16.04 6.16 3.76
C GLY A 176 15.92 7.54 3.10
N ALA A 177 14.73 8.05 3.02
CA ALA A 177 14.43 9.42 2.64
C ALA A 177 13.59 10.08 3.73
N ILE A 178 13.98 11.27 4.16
CA ILE A 178 13.28 12.08 5.15
C ILE A 178 12.73 13.33 4.47
N SER A 179 11.53 13.74 4.84
CA SER A 179 10.94 15.04 4.49
C SER A 179 10.29 15.69 5.70
N LEU A 180 10.45 17.01 5.82
CA LEU A 180 9.70 17.86 6.74
C LEU A 180 8.36 18.19 6.09
N ASP A 181 7.25 17.75 6.72
CA ASP A 181 5.93 17.75 6.05
C ASP A 181 5.39 19.13 5.70
N ASN A 182 5.62 20.13 6.53
CA ASN A 182 5.03 21.46 6.43
C ASN A 182 6.08 22.59 6.44
N TYR A 183 7.32 22.28 6.05
CA TYR A 183 8.43 23.24 6.07
C TYR A 183 8.21 24.43 5.14
N ASP A 184 7.78 24.21 3.89
CA ASP A 184 7.55 25.27 2.91
C ASP A 184 6.46 26.26 3.36
N ASP A 185 5.34 25.73 3.88
CA ASP A 185 4.23 26.55 4.36
C ASP A 185 4.59 27.35 5.62
N PHE A 186 5.42 26.76 6.48
CA PHE A 186 5.90 27.40 7.69
C PHE A 186 6.89 28.54 7.38
N ARG A 187 7.77 28.34 6.40
CA ARG A 187 8.81 29.30 6.02
C ARG A 187 8.25 30.62 5.50
N GLU A 188 7.11 30.63 4.84
CA GLU A 188 6.53 31.81 4.20
C GLU A 188 6.23 32.98 5.16
N GLY A 189 6.08 32.70 6.46
CA GLY A 189 5.81 33.74 7.47
C GLY A 189 7.01 34.14 8.32
N LEU A 190 8.21 33.61 8.05
CA LEU A 190 9.40 33.79 8.87
C LEU A 190 10.39 34.83 8.29
N SER A 191 11.07 35.51 9.19
CA SER A 191 12.26 36.27 8.88
C SER A 191 13.46 35.37 8.54
N ASP A 192 14.46 35.89 7.84
CA ASP A 192 15.68 35.15 7.49
C ASP A 192 16.41 34.59 8.73
N SER A 193 16.36 35.28 9.86
CA SER A 193 16.95 34.84 11.13
C SER A 193 16.20 33.62 11.68
N GLU A 194 14.88 33.64 11.65
CA GLU A 194 14.04 32.52 12.11
C GLU A 194 14.19 31.30 11.19
N ILE A 195 14.27 31.52 9.87
CA ILE A 195 14.57 30.46 8.88
C ILE A 195 15.93 29.82 9.18
N SER A 196 16.96 30.63 9.45
CA SER A 196 18.30 30.13 9.78
C SER A 196 18.30 29.31 11.07
N THR A 197 17.62 29.79 12.11
CA THR A 197 17.50 29.09 13.39
C THR A 197 16.75 27.77 13.23
N THR A 198 15.67 27.76 12.49
CA THR A 198 14.88 26.54 12.18
C THR A 198 15.72 25.53 11.40
N ASN A 199 16.44 25.98 10.37
CA ASN A 199 17.34 25.12 9.59
C ASN A 199 18.45 24.51 10.44
N SER A 200 19.00 25.28 11.39
CA SER A 200 20.02 24.80 12.33
C SER A 200 19.46 23.72 13.25
N PHE A 201 18.25 23.91 13.77
CA PHE A 201 17.55 22.89 14.58
C PHE A 201 17.33 21.58 13.80
N ILE A 202 16.82 21.67 12.56
CA ILE A 202 16.58 20.50 11.73
C ILE A 202 17.89 19.76 11.41
N ALA A 203 18.94 20.51 11.04
CA ALA A 203 20.24 19.92 10.71
C ALA A 203 20.87 19.24 11.93
N ASP A 204 20.80 19.87 13.11
CA ASP A 204 21.27 19.29 14.36
C ASP A 204 20.52 18.01 14.73
N PHE A 205 19.19 18.02 14.61
CA PHE A 205 18.38 16.83 14.87
C PHE A 205 18.75 15.66 13.94
N VAL A 206 18.83 15.90 12.64
CA VAL A 206 19.16 14.85 11.66
C VAL A 206 20.59 14.34 11.88
N SER A 207 21.54 15.23 12.25
CA SER A 207 22.92 14.84 12.59
C SER A 207 22.96 13.93 13.80
N ARG A 208 22.32 14.31 14.90
CA ARG A 208 22.23 13.47 16.13
C ARG A 208 21.58 12.12 15.85
N PHE A 209 20.49 12.10 15.10
CA PHE A 209 19.83 10.87 14.70
C PHE A 209 20.76 9.97 13.88
N ALA A 210 21.47 10.53 12.91
CA ALA A 210 22.40 9.77 12.08
C ALA A 210 23.61 9.26 12.88
N GLU A 211 24.13 10.05 13.82
CA GLU A 211 25.24 9.67 14.71
C GLU A 211 24.84 8.55 15.68
N GLU A 212 23.65 8.64 16.30
CA GLU A 212 23.13 7.65 17.24
C GLU A 212 23.01 6.27 16.61
N TYR A 213 22.56 6.19 15.37
CA TYR A 213 22.37 4.94 14.64
C TYR A 213 23.51 4.64 13.65
N GLN A 214 24.62 5.39 13.71
CA GLN A 214 25.80 5.21 12.84
C GLN A 214 25.45 5.20 11.35
N MET A 215 24.53 6.07 10.93
CA MET A 215 24.09 6.20 9.55
C MET A 215 24.85 7.30 8.81
N PHE A 216 25.08 7.12 7.52
CA PHE A 216 25.50 8.22 6.66
C PHE A 216 24.25 8.99 6.18
N TYR A 217 24.29 10.32 6.22
CA TYR A 217 23.21 11.14 5.73
C TYR A 217 23.70 12.24 4.77
N ARG A 218 22.78 12.68 3.90
CA ARG A 218 23.03 13.80 2.99
C ARG A 218 21.79 14.68 2.87
N ARG A 219 21.95 15.96 3.10
CA ARG A 219 20.93 16.95 2.80
C ARG A 219 20.85 17.18 1.29
N VAL A 220 19.65 17.13 0.73
CA VAL A 220 19.39 17.31 -0.71
C VAL A 220 18.70 18.63 -0.97
N ASP A 221 17.75 19.01 -0.08
CA ASP A 221 17.01 20.26 -0.15
C ASP A 221 16.85 20.84 1.27
N ALA A 222 16.20 21.97 1.38
CA ALA A 222 15.92 22.61 2.68
C ALA A 222 15.14 21.70 3.63
N ASP A 223 14.19 20.94 3.10
CA ASP A 223 13.25 20.06 3.79
C ASP A 223 13.52 18.57 3.62
N ARG A 224 14.59 18.17 2.86
CA ARG A 224 14.78 16.77 2.45
C ARG A 224 16.19 16.27 2.69
N TYR A 225 16.27 15.04 3.24
CA TYR A 225 17.52 14.32 3.51
C TYR A 225 17.44 12.89 3.01
N TYR A 226 18.59 12.33 2.59
CA TYR A 226 18.76 10.89 2.40
C TYR A 226 19.59 10.30 3.54
N LEU A 227 19.24 9.08 3.90
CA LEU A 227 19.96 8.24 4.85
C LEU A 227 20.46 6.99 4.15
N PHE A 228 21.67 6.56 4.52
CA PHE A 228 22.27 5.32 4.02
C PHE A 228 22.74 4.50 5.22
N THR A 229 22.29 3.27 5.33
CA THR A 229 22.57 2.36 6.43
C THR A 229 22.43 0.91 5.97
N ASP A 230 22.45 -0.03 6.90
CA ASP A 230 22.22 -1.45 6.69
C ASP A 230 20.90 -1.94 7.31
N TYR A 231 20.59 -3.20 7.07
CA TYR A 231 19.35 -3.81 7.55
C TYR A 231 19.34 -3.98 9.08
N THR A 232 20.48 -4.10 9.73
CA THR A 232 20.56 -4.20 11.20
C THR A 232 19.97 -2.95 11.85
N VAL A 233 20.40 -1.77 11.38
CA VAL A 233 19.90 -0.48 11.86
C VAL A 233 18.42 -0.29 11.53
N LEU A 234 18.01 -0.64 10.31
CA LEU A 234 16.59 -0.56 9.94
C LEU A 234 15.72 -1.45 10.84
N ASN A 235 16.17 -2.66 11.13
CA ASN A 235 15.46 -3.59 12.00
C ASN A 235 15.34 -3.06 13.43
N GLN A 236 16.37 -2.38 13.94
CA GLN A 236 16.32 -1.69 15.22
C GLN A 236 15.26 -0.58 15.20
N LEU A 237 15.27 0.29 14.18
CA LEU A 237 14.27 1.35 14.01
C LEU A 237 12.84 0.80 13.92
N MET A 238 12.64 -0.33 13.25
CA MET A 238 11.33 -1.00 13.17
C MET A 238 10.89 -1.58 14.52
N THR A 239 11.83 -2.18 15.27
CA THR A 239 11.58 -2.72 16.62
C THR A 239 11.17 -1.62 17.59
N ASP A 240 11.84 -0.47 17.52
CA ASP A 240 11.53 0.74 18.27
C ASP A 240 10.33 1.52 17.70
N LYS A 241 9.66 0.96 16.67
CA LYS A 241 8.48 1.54 15.99
C LYS A 241 8.71 2.97 15.51
N PHE A 242 9.94 3.29 15.11
CA PHE A 242 10.33 4.63 14.68
C PHE A 242 10.00 5.73 15.71
N ALA A 243 10.26 5.46 16.99
CA ALA A 243 10.02 6.42 18.10
C ALA A 243 10.71 7.77 17.87
N ILE A 244 11.71 7.84 17.02
CA ILE A 244 12.43 9.07 16.64
C ILE A 244 11.48 10.15 16.05
N ILE A 245 10.37 9.75 15.42
CA ILE A 245 9.33 10.67 14.92
C ILE A 245 8.68 11.43 16.07
N ASP A 246 8.35 10.72 17.15
CA ASP A 246 7.77 11.32 18.35
C ASP A 246 8.77 12.25 19.06
N VAL A 247 10.05 11.87 19.08
CA VAL A 247 11.13 12.71 19.64
C VAL A 247 11.22 14.02 18.85
N PHE A 248 11.29 13.96 17.50
CA PHE A 248 11.31 15.16 16.67
C PHE A 248 10.10 16.07 16.92
N ARG A 249 8.90 15.48 16.96
CA ARG A 249 7.65 16.23 17.18
C ARG A 249 7.65 16.96 18.53
N ASN A 250 8.14 16.31 19.57
CA ASN A 250 8.21 16.90 20.90
C ASN A 250 9.25 18.04 20.96
N GLU A 251 10.45 17.84 20.43
CA GLU A 251 11.48 18.89 20.39
C GLU A 251 11.04 20.10 19.53
N ALA A 252 10.39 19.85 18.38
CA ALA A 252 9.82 20.91 17.54
C ALA A 252 8.74 21.69 18.30
N LYS A 253 7.85 20.99 19.04
CA LYS A 253 6.80 21.61 19.83
C LYS A 253 7.36 22.49 20.98
N GLU A 254 8.41 22.06 21.66
CA GLU A 254 9.09 22.85 22.68
C GLU A 254 9.64 24.16 22.13
N LYS A 255 10.15 24.11 20.89
CA LYS A 255 10.63 25.30 20.15
C LYS A 255 9.51 26.10 19.46
N LYS A 256 8.24 25.70 19.65
CA LYS A 256 7.05 26.28 19.00
C LYS A 256 7.09 26.21 17.47
N LEU A 257 7.78 25.21 16.93
CA LEU A 257 7.84 24.93 15.51
C LEU A 257 6.75 23.93 15.14
N PRO A 258 5.81 24.24 14.24
CA PRO A 258 4.74 23.34 13.83
C PRO A 258 5.22 22.36 12.75
N LEU A 259 6.38 21.74 12.96
CA LEU A 259 7.02 20.81 12.02
C LEU A 259 6.78 19.38 12.43
N THR A 260 6.55 18.52 11.45
CA THR A 260 6.52 17.05 11.56
C THR A 260 7.44 16.39 10.57
N LEU A 261 7.72 15.12 10.77
CA LEU A 261 8.73 14.38 10.03
C LEU A 261 8.12 13.14 9.39
N SER A 262 8.28 13.01 8.07
CA SER A 262 7.91 11.81 7.34
C SER A 262 9.15 11.09 6.82
N MET A 263 9.12 9.74 6.85
CA MET A 263 10.24 8.91 6.43
C MET A 263 9.79 7.80 5.48
N GLY A 264 10.61 7.49 4.49
CA GLY A 264 10.45 6.32 3.62
C GLY A 264 11.75 5.53 3.57
N PHE A 265 11.70 4.24 3.92
CA PHE A 265 12.86 3.35 3.89
C PHE A 265 12.63 2.20 2.92
N ALA A 266 13.68 1.79 2.23
CA ALA A 266 13.68 0.61 1.37
C ALA A 266 15.00 -0.17 1.48
N PHE A 267 14.90 -1.48 1.28
CA PHE A 267 16.01 -2.45 1.27
C PHE A 267 15.66 -3.59 0.32
N GLY A 268 16.58 -4.52 0.09
CA GLY A 268 16.27 -5.76 -0.65
C GLY A 268 16.94 -5.83 -2.01
N ASP A 269 16.23 -6.40 -2.99
CA ASP A 269 16.80 -6.74 -4.29
C ASP A 269 17.05 -5.50 -5.17
N GLY A 270 18.04 -5.58 -6.04
CA GLY A 270 18.37 -4.54 -7.00
C GLY A 270 19.56 -3.68 -6.63
N ASN A 271 19.86 -2.69 -7.48
CA ASN A 271 20.93 -1.74 -7.23
C ASN A 271 20.45 -0.58 -6.32
N HIS A 272 21.39 0.21 -5.83
CA HIS A 272 21.10 1.34 -4.95
C HIS A 272 20.10 2.36 -5.56
N ALA A 273 20.09 2.53 -6.89
CA ALA A 273 19.15 3.42 -7.55
C ALA A 273 17.71 2.90 -7.48
N ALA A 274 17.51 1.58 -7.65
CA ALA A 274 16.20 0.95 -7.51
C ALA A 274 15.69 1.02 -6.06
N ILE A 275 16.54 0.69 -5.08
CA ILE A 275 16.23 0.81 -3.65
C ILE A 275 15.88 2.26 -3.29
N GLY A 276 16.68 3.23 -3.78
CA GLY A 276 16.44 4.66 -3.55
C GLY A 276 15.10 5.14 -4.15
N LYS A 277 14.74 4.64 -5.33
CA LYS A 277 13.42 4.92 -5.92
C LYS A 277 12.29 4.40 -5.03
N THR A 278 12.39 3.17 -4.56
CA THR A 278 11.41 2.59 -3.64
C THR A 278 11.33 3.34 -2.30
N ALA A 279 12.46 3.83 -1.77
CA ALA A 279 12.47 4.68 -0.57
C ALA A 279 11.69 5.99 -0.78
N LEU A 280 11.84 6.64 -1.94
CA LEU A 280 11.07 7.84 -2.30
C LEU A 280 9.58 7.54 -2.49
N GLU A 281 9.22 6.41 -3.10
CA GLU A 281 7.84 5.96 -3.19
C GLU A 281 7.24 5.75 -1.80
N ASN A 282 7.99 5.15 -0.88
CA ASN A 282 7.55 4.94 0.50
C ASN A 282 7.39 6.26 1.27
N LEU A 283 8.28 7.22 1.06
CA LEU A 283 8.13 8.58 1.59
C LEU A 283 6.85 9.24 1.05
N ASN A 284 6.57 9.13 -0.25
CA ASN A 284 5.34 9.64 -0.83
C ASN A 284 4.09 8.97 -0.22
N LEU A 285 4.14 7.66 0.04
CA LEU A 285 3.06 6.95 0.74
C LEU A 285 2.83 7.49 2.16
N ALA A 286 3.91 7.82 2.90
CA ALA A 286 3.81 8.47 4.21
C ALA A 286 3.11 9.83 4.10
N LEU A 287 3.53 10.67 3.15
CA LEU A 287 2.97 12.00 2.93
C LEU A 287 1.50 11.97 2.48
N VAL A 288 1.15 11.04 1.56
CA VAL A 288 -0.23 10.84 1.07
C VAL A 288 -1.17 10.49 2.23
N ARG A 289 -0.72 9.69 3.20
CA ARG A 289 -1.52 9.30 4.38
C ARG A 289 -1.63 10.38 5.46
N GLY A 290 -1.00 11.52 5.26
CA GLY A 290 -1.10 12.66 6.18
C GLY A 290 0.22 13.09 6.83
N GLY A 291 1.31 12.42 6.51
CA GLY A 291 2.63 12.69 7.10
C GLY A 291 2.79 12.14 8.52
N ASP A 292 3.87 12.59 9.20
CA ASP A 292 4.17 12.26 10.60
C ASP A 292 4.29 10.75 10.85
N GLN A 293 4.92 10.03 9.92
CA GLN A 293 5.03 8.58 9.93
C GLN A 293 6.22 8.07 9.11
N ALA A 294 6.62 6.82 9.36
CA ALA A 294 7.58 6.10 8.54
C ALA A 294 6.90 4.98 7.75
N VAL A 295 7.36 4.77 6.53
CA VAL A 295 6.94 3.66 5.67
C VAL A 295 8.16 2.88 5.25
N VAL A 296 8.13 1.56 5.46
CA VAL A 296 9.20 0.62 5.12
C VAL A 296 8.68 -0.41 4.14
N ARG A 297 9.39 -0.66 3.06
CA ARG A 297 9.06 -1.73 2.10
C ARG A 297 10.31 -2.37 1.53
N GLU A 298 10.32 -3.70 1.45
CA GLU A 298 11.34 -4.45 0.71
C GLU A 298 11.17 -4.18 -0.80
N ASN A 299 12.28 -3.86 -1.49
CA ASN A 299 12.31 -3.68 -2.95
C ASN A 299 12.25 -5.04 -3.66
N ARG A 300 11.07 -5.66 -3.62
CA ARG A 300 10.73 -6.93 -4.27
C ARG A 300 9.27 -6.89 -4.71
N GLU A 301 8.96 -7.54 -5.83
CA GLU A 301 7.58 -7.64 -6.33
C GLU A 301 6.64 -8.24 -5.29
N ASN A 302 5.42 -7.71 -5.19
CA ASN A 302 4.35 -8.12 -4.29
C ASN A 302 4.63 -7.97 -2.77
N LYS A 303 5.60 -7.13 -2.38
CA LYS A 303 5.81 -6.77 -0.97
C LYS A 303 4.98 -5.57 -0.57
N ASN A 304 4.20 -5.74 0.49
CA ASN A 304 3.37 -4.69 1.05
C ASN A 304 4.20 -3.73 1.94
N PRO A 305 3.93 -2.43 1.91
CA PRO A 305 4.56 -1.48 2.81
C PRO A 305 4.10 -1.68 4.26
N ILE A 306 5.03 -1.50 5.20
CA ILE A 306 4.79 -1.50 6.65
C ILE A 306 4.78 -0.03 7.11
N TYR A 307 3.82 0.33 7.96
CA TYR A 307 3.61 1.70 8.41
C TYR A 307 3.88 1.82 9.91
N PHE A 308 4.58 2.89 10.31
CA PHE A 308 4.92 3.21 11.70
C PHE A 308 4.55 4.67 11.99
N GLY A 309 3.95 4.96 13.13
CA GLY A 309 3.47 6.30 13.48
C GLY A 309 2.09 6.61 12.91
N GLY A 310 1.76 7.89 12.72
CA GLY A 310 0.45 8.33 12.20
C GLY A 310 -0.72 8.24 13.19
N GLY A 311 -0.43 8.02 14.49
CA GLY A 311 -1.46 7.88 15.55
C GLY A 311 -1.97 9.19 16.13
N SER A 312 -1.36 10.32 15.81
CA SER A 312 -1.88 11.62 16.21
C SER A 312 -2.97 12.04 15.23
N VAL A 313 -4.23 12.04 15.66
CA VAL A 313 -5.34 12.76 15.01
C VAL A 313 -5.11 14.27 15.20
N SER A 314 -3.96 14.76 14.80
CA SER A 314 -3.75 16.14 14.47
C SER A 314 -4.53 16.37 13.17
N ALA A 315 -5.41 17.38 13.15
CA ALA A 315 -6.08 17.78 11.92
C ALA A 315 -5.03 17.83 10.83
N VAL A 316 -5.13 16.91 9.87
CA VAL A 316 -4.14 16.73 8.80
C VAL A 316 -4.00 18.08 8.11
N LYS A 317 -2.94 18.81 8.38
CA LYS A 317 -2.74 20.13 7.78
C LYS A 317 -2.41 19.91 6.30
N ARG A 318 -3.17 20.57 5.45
CA ARG A 318 -2.91 20.66 4.01
C ARG A 318 -1.56 21.36 3.80
N THR A 319 -0.57 20.63 3.25
CA THR A 319 0.79 21.16 3.00
C THR A 319 1.15 21.04 1.52
N ARG A 320 2.03 21.93 1.02
CA ARG A 320 2.54 21.86 -0.37
C ARG A 320 3.28 20.56 -0.64
N THR A 321 4.02 20.07 0.35
CA THR A 321 4.73 18.78 0.28
C THR A 321 3.76 17.64 0.05
N ARG A 322 2.65 17.60 0.82
CA ARG A 322 1.58 16.61 0.63
C ARG A 322 0.89 16.73 -0.73
N THR A 323 0.61 17.96 -1.18
CA THR A 323 0.03 18.18 -2.51
C THR A 323 0.94 17.65 -3.63
N ARG A 324 2.28 17.85 -3.53
CA ARG A 324 3.27 17.30 -4.48
C ARG A 324 3.29 15.77 -4.44
N ALA A 325 3.23 15.17 -3.26
CA ALA A 325 3.16 13.72 -3.11
C ALA A 325 1.88 13.13 -3.72
N MET A 326 0.73 13.80 -3.48
CA MET A 326 -0.55 13.45 -4.11
C MET A 326 -0.49 13.57 -5.63
N MET A 327 0.06 14.67 -6.16
CA MET A 327 0.26 14.86 -7.59
C MET A 327 1.08 13.72 -8.20
N THR A 328 2.16 13.29 -7.54
CA THR A 328 2.99 12.16 -8.01
C THR A 328 2.20 10.85 -8.00
N ALA A 329 1.51 10.54 -6.90
CA ALA A 329 0.72 9.32 -6.76
C ALA A 329 -0.42 9.24 -7.78
N ILE A 330 -1.14 10.34 -7.99
CA ILE A 330 -2.21 10.46 -9.00
C ILE A 330 -1.61 10.29 -10.41
N SER A 331 -0.48 10.94 -10.70
CA SER A 331 0.19 10.81 -12.01
C SER A 331 0.59 9.38 -12.32
N ASP A 332 1.12 8.64 -11.35
CA ASP A 332 1.54 7.25 -11.53
C ASP A 332 0.34 6.33 -11.77
N LYS A 333 -0.79 6.57 -11.11
CA LYS A 333 -2.04 5.85 -11.37
C LYS A 333 -2.61 6.13 -12.75
N ILE A 334 -2.62 7.38 -13.19
CA ILE A 334 -3.06 7.76 -14.54
C ILE A 334 -2.19 7.08 -15.60
N ARG A 335 -0.87 7.04 -15.44
CA ARG A 335 0.04 6.36 -16.39
C ARG A 335 -0.17 4.85 -16.47
N SER A 336 -0.68 4.23 -15.40
CA SER A 336 -0.96 2.80 -15.36
C SER A 336 -2.32 2.41 -15.94
N ALA A 337 -3.20 3.38 -16.18
CA ALA A 337 -4.52 3.18 -16.77
C ALA A 337 -4.46 3.31 -18.29
N ASP A 338 -5.34 2.58 -18.99
CA ASP A 338 -5.51 2.71 -20.44
C ASP A 338 -6.35 3.92 -20.82
N GLN A 339 -7.36 4.24 -20.00
CA GLN A 339 -8.24 5.40 -20.14
C GLN A 339 -8.57 6.01 -18.78
N VAL A 340 -8.84 7.30 -18.76
CA VAL A 340 -9.20 8.05 -17.56
C VAL A 340 -10.51 8.80 -17.77
N PHE A 341 -11.47 8.57 -16.90
CA PHE A 341 -12.74 9.26 -16.89
C PHE A 341 -12.87 10.11 -15.62
N ILE A 342 -13.26 11.36 -15.78
CA ILE A 342 -13.41 12.32 -14.70
C ILE A 342 -14.87 12.70 -14.57
N VAL A 343 -15.45 12.60 -13.38
CA VAL A 343 -16.84 12.92 -13.09
C VAL A 343 -16.96 13.90 -11.93
N GLY A 344 -17.81 14.89 -12.07
CA GLY A 344 -18.32 15.69 -10.96
C GLY A 344 -19.55 15.05 -10.33
N HIS A 345 -20.17 15.75 -9.38
CA HIS A 345 -21.46 15.33 -8.83
C HIS A 345 -22.60 15.52 -9.85
N ARG A 346 -23.75 14.81 -9.65
CA ARG A 346 -24.86 14.78 -10.60
C ARG A 346 -25.44 16.18 -10.91
N ASN A 347 -25.64 16.99 -9.90
CA ASN A 347 -26.14 18.37 -10.08
C ASN A 347 -24.97 19.32 -10.34
N LEU A 348 -24.30 19.12 -11.48
CA LEU A 348 -23.07 19.78 -11.85
C LEU A 348 -23.15 21.31 -11.65
N ASP A 349 -22.22 21.87 -10.89
CA ASP A 349 -22.01 23.29 -10.73
C ASP A 349 -20.64 23.73 -11.31
N LEU A 350 -20.27 25.01 -11.16
CA LEU A 350 -19.03 25.52 -11.73
C LEU A 350 -17.78 25.01 -11.04
N ASP A 351 -17.85 24.58 -9.76
CA ASP A 351 -16.70 23.97 -9.10
C ASP A 351 -16.48 22.54 -9.61
N ALA A 352 -17.53 21.71 -9.62
CA ALA A 352 -17.47 20.36 -10.15
C ALA A 352 -17.08 20.32 -11.63
N LEU A 353 -17.64 21.23 -12.48
CA LEU A 353 -17.28 21.32 -13.89
C LEU A 353 -15.83 21.76 -14.07
N GLY A 354 -15.42 22.84 -13.38
CA GLY A 354 -14.07 23.39 -13.45
C GLY A 354 -13.05 22.37 -12.99
N ALA A 355 -13.30 21.68 -11.86
CA ALA A 355 -12.46 20.62 -11.37
C ALA A 355 -12.37 19.45 -12.36
N SER A 356 -13.48 19.06 -13.00
CA SER A 356 -13.50 18.00 -14.02
C SER A 356 -12.66 18.36 -15.24
N ILE A 357 -12.83 19.56 -15.78
CA ILE A 357 -12.03 20.08 -16.93
C ILE A 357 -10.56 20.21 -16.56
N GLY A 358 -10.25 20.76 -15.38
CA GLY A 358 -8.89 20.90 -14.91
C GLY A 358 -8.20 19.56 -14.70
N MET A 359 -8.91 18.58 -14.12
CA MET A 359 -8.37 17.24 -13.91
C MET A 359 -8.22 16.47 -15.21
N GLN A 360 -9.13 16.67 -16.19
CA GLN A 360 -8.96 16.15 -17.54
C GLN A 360 -7.68 16.70 -18.18
N LYS A 361 -7.45 18.01 -18.06
CA LYS A 361 -6.24 18.65 -18.56
C LYS A 361 -4.96 18.17 -17.87
N PHE A 362 -5.01 17.92 -16.57
CA PHE A 362 -3.94 17.28 -15.83
C PHE A 362 -3.64 15.87 -16.37
N ALA A 363 -4.68 15.06 -16.59
CA ALA A 363 -4.55 13.70 -17.09
C ALA A 363 -4.06 13.67 -18.56
N GLU A 364 -4.48 14.59 -19.40
CA GLU A 364 -4.07 14.73 -20.80
C GLU A 364 -2.54 14.92 -20.97
N ASN A 365 -1.86 15.50 -19.97
CA ASN A 365 -0.39 15.59 -19.95
C ASN A 365 0.30 14.22 -19.73
N LEU A 366 -0.45 13.17 -19.36
CA LEU A 366 0.07 11.87 -19.00
C LEU A 366 -0.45 10.74 -19.90
N THR A 367 -1.66 10.91 -20.48
CA THR A 367 -2.31 9.98 -21.40
C THR A 367 -3.25 10.71 -22.35
N ASP A 368 -3.27 10.33 -23.62
CA ASP A 368 -4.16 10.92 -24.62
C ASP A 368 -5.63 10.54 -24.42
N GLN A 369 -5.88 9.43 -23.68
CA GLN A 369 -7.22 8.88 -23.44
C GLN A 369 -7.76 9.36 -22.09
N SER A 370 -8.04 10.66 -21.98
CA SER A 370 -8.62 11.26 -20.78
C SER A 370 -9.84 12.10 -21.13
N TYR A 371 -10.93 11.93 -20.39
CA TYR A 371 -12.23 12.52 -20.69
C TYR A 371 -12.91 13.01 -19.43
N ALA A 372 -13.47 14.23 -19.47
CA ALA A 372 -14.46 14.68 -18.49
C ALA A 372 -15.86 14.25 -18.94
N VAL A 373 -16.66 13.74 -18.02
CA VAL A 373 -17.99 13.18 -18.33
C VAL A 373 -19.06 13.99 -17.64
N TYR A 374 -20.12 14.28 -18.36
CA TYR A 374 -21.27 15.05 -17.87
C TYR A 374 -22.59 14.48 -18.40
N ASP A 375 -23.71 14.92 -17.79
CA ASP A 375 -25.04 14.57 -18.25
C ASP A 375 -25.78 15.86 -18.68
N PRO A 376 -26.18 15.97 -19.96
CA PRO A 376 -26.89 17.13 -20.46
C PRO A 376 -28.24 17.40 -19.75
N GLU A 377 -28.88 16.39 -19.17
CA GLU A 377 -30.17 16.51 -18.49
C GLU A 377 -30.08 17.36 -17.21
N TYR A 378 -28.91 17.37 -16.55
CA TYR A 378 -28.71 18.04 -15.26
C TYR A 378 -27.86 19.32 -15.37
N MET A 379 -27.87 20.00 -16.51
CA MET A 379 -27.11 21.22 -16.72
C MET A 379 -27.89 22.49 -16.45
N SER A 380 -27.38 23.34 -15.57
CA SER A 380 -27.84 24.73 -15.39
C SER A 380 -27.35 25.65 -16.54
N ALA A 381 -27.92 26.85 -16.63
CA ALA A 381 -27.59 27.80 -17.70
C ALA A 381 -26.11 28.29 -17.66
N ASP A 382 -25.53 28.44 -16.48
CA ASP A 382 -24.14 28.80 -16.30
C ASP A 382 -23.20 27.69 -16.77
N ILE A 383 -23.51 26.40 -16.49
CA ILE A 383 -22.76 25.24 -17.01
C ILE A 383 -22.83 25.19 -18.54
N GLN A 384 -24.01 25.42 -19.12
CA GLN A 384 -24.18 25.49 -20.58
C GLN A 384 -23.31 26.60 -21.20
N ARG A 385 -23.28 27.80 -20.59
CA ARG A 385 -22.42 28.90 -21.04
C ARG A 385 -20.93 28.54 -20.92
N ALA A 386 -20.53 27.93 -19.81
CA ALA A 386 -19.13 27.48 -19.60
C ALA A 386 -18.69 26.47 -20.66
N ILE A 387 -19.50 25.42 -20.91
CA ILE A 387 -19.20 24.41 -21.93
C ILE A 387 -19.21 25.02 -23.33
N SER A 388 -20.16 25.93 -23.63
CA SER A 388 -20.24 26.60 -24.93
C SER A 388 -19.05 27.51 -25.21
N SER A 389 -18.40 28.04 -24.18
CA SER A 389 -17.21 28.86 -24.31
C SER A 389 -15.93 28.10 -24.67
N LEU A 390 -15.89 26.77 -24.43
CA LEU A 390 -14.74 25.91 -24.75
C LEU A 390 -14.47 25.87 -26.25
N GLN A 391 -13.19 25.76 -26.62
CA GLN A 391 -12.79 25.53 -28.01
C GLN A 391 -13.22 24.13 -28.47
N GLU A 392 -13.31 23.93 -29.77
CA GLU A 392 -13.78 22.64 -30.33
C GLU A 392 -12.89 21.49 -29.91
N GLU A 393 -11.57 21.66 -29.92
CA GLU A 393 -10.60 20.67 -29.44
C GLU A 393 -10.81 20.29 -27.97
N GLU A 394 -11.10 21.28 -27.11
CA GLU A 394 -11.38 21.05 -25.69
C GLU A 394 -12.72 20.33 -25.48
N ARG A 395 -13.72 20.65 -26.30
CA ARG A 395 -15.03 19.98 -26.26
C ARG A 395 -14.96 18.51 -26.63
N THR A 396 -14.04 18.09 -27.51
CA THR A 396 -13.84 16.68 -27.86
C THR A 396 -13.39 15.81 -26.67
N LYS A 397 -12.89 16.45 -25.61
CA LYS A 397 -12.51 15.79 -24.35
C LYS A 397 -13.64 15.76 -23.30
N LEU A 398 -14.78 16.37 -23.60
CA LEU A 398 -16.01 16.23 -22.82
C LEU A 398 -16.89 15.20 -23.50
N LEU A 399 -17.31 14.18 -22.76
CA LEU A 399 -18.21 13.14 -23.23
C LEU A 399 -19.52 13.20 -22.44
N THR A 400 -20.60 12.93 -23.11
CA THR A 400 -21.85 12.62 -22.40
C THR A 400 -21.73 11.25 -21.72
N LEU A 401 -22.57 11.00 -20.72
CA LEU A 401 -22.61 9.70 -20.04
C LEU A 401 -22.81 8.54 -21.01
N ASP A 402 -23.69 8.71 -22.00
CA ASP A 402 -23.99 7.70 -23.04
C ASP A 402 -22.78 7.43 -23.95
N GLU A 403 -21.98 8.44 -24.24
CA GLU A 403 -20.77 8.32 -25.05
C GLU A 403 -19.60 7.69 -24.27
N ALA A 404 -19.55 7.92 -22.95
CA ALA A 404 -18.49 7.44 -22.07
C ALA A 404 -18.68 5.96 -21.67
N MET A 405 -19.91 5.55 -21.36
CA MET A 405 -20.26 4.21 -20.88
C MET A 405 -19.67 3.08 -21.76
N PRO A 406 -19.85 3.08 -23.11
CA PRO A 406 -19.33 1.99 -23.95
C PRO A 406 -17.80 1.98 -24.09
N ARG A 407 -17.10 3.00 -23.64
CA ARG A 407 -15.64 3.11 -23.73
C ARG A 407 -14.91 2.53 -22.53
N VAL A 408 -15.60 2.30 -21.41
CA VAL A 408 -14.99 1.81 -20.18
C VAL A 408 -14.42 0.41 -20.37
N THR A 409 -13.19 0.19 -19.89
CA THR A 409 -12.50 -1.10 -19.90
C THR A 409 -12.16 -1.53 -18.47
N ARG A 410 -11.65 -2.75 -18.29
CA ARG A 410 -11.19 -3.23 -16.98
C ARG A 410 -9.98 -2.47 -16.40
N GLN A 411 -9.22 -1.77 -17.26
CA GLN A 411 -8.04 -1.00 -16.85
C GLN A 411 -8.32 0.50 -16.78
N SER A 412 -9.58 0.90 -17.02
CA SER A 412 -9.99 2.30 -16.94
C SER A 412 -10.00 2.79 -15.50
N LEU A 413 -9.60 4.05 -15.33
CA LEU A 413 -9.54 4.74 -14.04
C LEU A 413 -10.65 5.78 -13.97
N LEU A 414 -11.41 5.77 -12.87
CA LEU A 414 -12.37 6.82 -12.55
C LEU A 414 -11.74 7.87 -11.61
N ILE A 415 -11.93 9.13 -11.89
CA ILE A 415 -11.59 10.23 -10.97
C ILE A 415 -12.86 10.98 -10.63
N MET A 416 -13.25 10.92 -9.38
CA MET A 416 -14.39 11.66 -8.83
C MET A 416 -13.87 12.99 -8.27
N VAL A 417 -14.43 14.10 -8.71
CA VAL A 417 -14.06 15.44 -8.24
C VAL A 417 -15.27 16.14 -7.61
N ASP A 418 -15.01 16.92 -6.57
CA ASP A 418 -15.98 17.74 -5.86
C ASP A 418 -17.11 16.95 -5.17
N HIS A 419 -16.92 15.68 -4.97
CA HIS A 419 -17.78 14.83 -4.15
C HIS A 419 -17.07 13.54 -3.76
N SER A 420 -17.47 12.99 -2.64
CA SER A 420 -16.93 11.72 -2.11
C SER A 420 -18.04 10.69 -1.80
N LYS A 421 -19.30 11.02 -2.07
CA LYS A 421 -20.45 10.12 -1.90
C LYS A 421 -20.84 9.49 -3.22
N ILE A 422 -21.00 8.15 -3.25
CA ILE A 422 -21.45 7.41 -4.43
C ILE A 422 -22.84 7.88 -4.86
N SER A 423 -23.75 8.15 -3.92
CA SER A 423 -25.11 8.61 -4.21
C SER A 423 -25.19 10.01 -4.86
N LEU A 424 -24.12 10.81 -4.77
CA LEU A 424 -24.04 12.12 -5.44
C LEU A 424 -23.33 12.05 -6.79
N THR A 425 -22.67 10.93 -7.13
CA THR A 425 -21.97 10.81 -8.40
C THR A 425 -22.90 10.96 -9.60
N LEU A 426 -22.35 11.31 -10.74
CA LEU A 426 -23.06 11.49 -11.99
C LEU A 426 -24.01 10.31 -12.28
N SER A 427 -23.51 9.06 -12.13
CA SER A 427 -24.27 7.83 -12.29
C SER A 427 -23.63 6.70 -11.45
N GLU A 428 -24.44 6.06 -10.59
CA GLU A 428 -23.98 4.89 -9.83
C GLU A 428 -23.67 3.70 -10.76
N ALA A 429 -24.43 3.53 -11.84
CA ALA A 429 -24.19 2.48 -12.83
C ALA A 429 -22.84 2.69 -13.53
N PHE A 430 -22.50 3.94 -13.87
CA PHE A 430 -21.22 4.27 -14.45
C PHE A 430 -20.08 4.00 -13.47
N TYR A 431 -20.22 4.39 -12.20
CA TYR A 431 -19.24 4.12 -11.16
C TYR A 431 -18.96 2.62 -10.98
N GLN A 432 -19.96 1.76 -11.07
CA GLN A 432 -19.81 0.30 -10.88
C GLN A 432 -18.97 -0.38 -11.98
N GLU A 433 -18.78 0.26 -13.13
CA GLU A 433 -17.93 -0.28 -14.20
C GLU A 433 -16.43 -0.19 -13.89
N PHE A 434 -16.03 0.54 -12.84
CA PHE A 434 -14.62 0.81 -12.54
C PHE A 434 -14.10 -0.02 -11.36
N TYR A 435 -12.91 -0.58 -11.52
CA TYR A 435 -12.18 -1.32 -10.47
C TYR A 435 -11.30 -0.41 -9.61
N GLN A 436 -10.96 0.77 -10.08
CA GLN A 436 -10.10 1.73 -9.39
C GLN A 436 -10.68 3.13 -9.50
N THR A 437 -10.78 3.79 -8.37
CA THR A 437 -11.30 5.16 -8.28
C THR A 437 -10.31 6.05 -7.54
N ILE A 438 -10.17 7.29 -7.97
CA ILE A 438 -9.50 8.37 -7.25
C ILE A 438 -10.58 9.38 -6.82
N VAL A 439 -10.51 9.84 -5.58
CA VAL A 439 -11.43 10.87 -5.06
C VAL A 439 -10.65 12.14 -4.75
N ILE A 440 -11.07 13.28 -5.30
CA ILE A 440 -10.53 14.62 -5.05
C ILE A 440 -11.67 15.52 -4.60
N ASP A 441 -11.72 15.89 -3.33
CA ASP A 441 -12.87 16.57 -2.75
C ASP A 441 -12.45 17.54 -1.64
N HIS A 442 -13.22 18.60 -1.42
CA HIS A 442 -13.02 19.53 -0.32
C HIS A 442 -14.11 19.43 0.77
N HIS A 443 -15.12 18.58 0.56
CA HIS A 443 -16.14 18.27 1.54
C HIS A 443 -15.65 17.31 2.64
N ARG A 444 -16.36 17.24 3.75
CA ARG A 444 -16.06 16.25 4.78
C ARG A 444 -16.44 14.85 4.30
N ARG A 445 -15.56 13.88 4.57
CA ARG A 445 -15.82 12.48 4.25
C ARG A 445 -17.08 11.97 4.97
N ASP A 446 -17.90 11.24 4.24
CA ASP A 446 -19.16 10.65 4.71
C ASP A 446 -19.13 9.11 4.65
N GLU A 447 -20.19 8.46 5.15
CA GLU A 447 -20.29 6.99 5.24
C GLU A 447 -20.44 6.29 3.88
N ASN A 448 -21.08 6.91 2.89
CA ASN A 448 -21.27 6.36 1.53
C ASN A 448 -20.08 6.67 0.61
N PHE A 449 -18.91 6.14 0.99
CA PHE A 449 -17.62 6.39 0.32
C PHE A 449 -17.25 5.24 -0.63
N PRO A 450 -16.56 5.49 -1.79
CA PRO A 450 -16.13 4.47 -2.74
C PRO A 450 -15.20 3.41 -2.09
N GLU A 451 -15.61 2.14 -2.10
CA GLU A 451 -14.81 1.04 -1.56
C GLU A 451 -13.57 0.73 -2.41
N ASN A 452 -13.65 0.99 -3.72
CA ASN A 452 -12.57 0.80 -4.70
C ASN A 452 -11.63 2.03 -4.82
N ALA A 453 -11.69 2.98 -3.88
CA ALA A 453 -10.84 4.17 -3.90
C ALA A 453 -9.38 3.81 -3.62
N VAL A 454 -8.52 3.92 -4.64
CA VAL A 454 -7.07 3.65 -4.54
C VAL A 454 -6.28 4.87 -4.06
N ILE A 455 -6.78 6.08 -4.30
CA ILE A 455 -6.25 7.35 -3.78
C ILE A 455 -7.41 8.21 -3.32
N THR A 456 -7.25 8.82 -2.14
CA THR A 456 -8.21 9.75 -1.55
C THR A 456 -7.49 11.06 -1.22
N TYR A 457 -7.84 12.12 -1.92
CA TYR A 457 -7.36 13.47 -1.70
C TYR A 457 -8.51 14.37 -1.26
N ILE A 458 -8.83 14.32 0.02
CA ILE A 458 -9.89 15.13 0.65
C ILE A 458 -9.26 16.16 1.57
N GLU A 459 -9.55 17.44 1.33
CA GLU A 459 -8.99 18.59 2.05
C GLU A 459 -10.07 19.59 2.42
N SER A 460 -10.74 19.37 3.54
CA SER A 460 -11.84 20.24 4.00
C SER A 460 -11.41 21.70 4.35
N GLY A 461 -10.13 21.99 4.35
CA GLY A 461 -9.58 23.33 4.47
C GLY A 461 -9.36 24.05 3.13
N ALA A 462 -9.59 23.37 2.00
CA ALA A 462 -9.57 24.03 0.69
C ALA A 462 -10.89 24.78 0.46
N SER A 463 -10.82 25.83 -0.34
CA SER A 463 -12.00 26.63 -0.66
C SER A 463 -12.93 25.96 -1.65
N SER A 464 -12.40 25.07 -2.50
CA SER A 464 -13.11 24.43 -3.61
C SER A 464 -12.30 23.24 -4.16
N ALA A 465 -12.93 22.35 -4.92
CA ALA A 465 -12.25 21.31 -5.67
C ALA A 465 -11.40 21.90 -6.82
N CYS A 466 -11.84 23.01 -7.43
CA CYS A 466 -11.06 23.76 -8.40
C CYS A 466 -9.72 24.26 -7.83
N GLU A 467 -9.68 24.68 -6.56
CA GLU A 467 -8.43 25.04 -5.88
C GLU A 467 -7.48 23.86 -5.81
N LEU A 468 -7.97 22.68 -5.36
CA LEU A 468 -7.16 21.46 -5.25
C LEU A 468 -6.60 21.00 -6.59
N VAL A 469 -7.46 20.95 -7.61
CA VAL A 469 -7.06 20.54 -8.97
C VAL A 469 -6.06 21.53 -9.58
N THR A 470 -6.25 22.83 -9.36
CA THR A 470 -5.33 23.86 -9.88
C THR A 470 -3.94 23.71 -9.23
N GLU A 471 -3.84 23.40 -7.94
CA GLU A 471 -2.56 23.11 -7.29
C GLU A 471 -1.86 21.89 -7.88
N LEU A 472 -2.61 20.80 -8.14
CA LEU A 472 -2.06 19.62 -8.81
C LEU A 472 -1.47 19.98 -10.18
N ILE A 473 -2.18 20.80 -10.97
CA ILE A 473 -1.70 21.28 -12.28
C ILE A 473 -0.46 22.16 -12.12
N GLN A 474 -0.42 23.04 -11.14
CA GLN A 474 0.72 23.91 -10.85
C GLN A 474 1.98 23.10 -10.53
N PHE A 475 1.86 22.07 -9.70
CA PHE A 475 2.98 21.20 -9.32
C PHE A 475 3.38 20.20 -10.41
N GLN A 476 2.50 19.83 -11.33
CA GLN A 476 2.83 18.98 -12.47
C GLN A 476 3.85 19.66 -13.40
N ASN A 477 3.85 20.99 -13.45
CA ASN A 477 4.79 21.81 -14.24
C ASN A 477 4.95 21.36 -15.70
N ALA A 478 3.84 21.04 -16.37
CA ALA A 478 3.84 20.63 -17.76
C ALA A 478 4.35 21.77 -18.66
N LYS A 479 5.40 21.49 -19.43
CA LYS A 479 6.02 22.51 -20.29
C LYS A 479 5.24 22.76 -21.60
N SER A 480 4.56 21.73 -22.12
CA SER A 480 3.97 21.73 -23.46
C SER A 480 2.46 21.92 -23.47
N ASN A 481 1.71 21.31 -22.57
CA ASN A 481 0.25 21.32 -22.60
C ASN A 481 -0.32 22.07 -21.39
N ARG A 482 -0.36 23.40 -21.48
CA ARG A 482 -0.81 24.28 -20.40
C ARG A 482 -2.31 24.53 -20.47
N LEU A 483 -2.91 24.95 -19.35
CA LEU A 483 -4.28 25.47 -19.33
C LEU A 483 -4.49 26.56 -20.37
N SER A 484 -5.58 26.45 -21.12
CA SER A 484 -6.07 27.55 -21.97
C SER A 484 -6.64 28.68 -21.11
N LYS A 485 -6.83 29.86 -21.73
CA LYS A 485 -7.49 30.99 -21.07
C LYS A 485 -8.90 30.64 -20.60
N ILE A 486 -9.62 29.86 -21.40
CA ILE A 486 -11.00 29.45 -21.12
C ILE A 486 -11.01 28.48 -19.95
N GLN A 487 -10.20 27.42 -19.97
CA GLN A 487 -10.09 26.47 -18.86
C GLN A 487 -9.66 27.16 -17.56
N ALA A 488 -8.70 28.09 -17.62
CA ALA A 488 -8.30 28.89 -16.46
C ALA A 488 -9.44 29.79 -15.95
N SER A 489 -10.30 30.29 -16.85
CA SER A 489 -11.46 31.11 -16.47
C SER A 489 -12.56 30.26 -15.81
N ILE A 490 -12.81 29.05 -16.31
CA ILE A 490 -13.79 28.13 -15.72
C ILE A 490 -13.34 27.68 -14.33
N LEU A 491 -12.07 27.29 -14.15
CA LEU A 491 -11.50 26.97 -12.84
C LEU A 491 -11.62 28.13 -11.85
N MET A 492 -11.35 29.36 -12.30
CA MET A 492 -11.51 30.56 -11.49
C MET A 492 -12.97 30.80 -11.12
N ALA A 493 -13.92 30.57 -12.06
CA ALA A 493 -15.35 30.69 -11.79
C ALA A 493 -15.83 29.70 -10.72
N GLY A 494 -15.31 28.47 -10.72
CA GLY A 494 -15.59 27.48 -9.67
C GLY A 494 -15.11 27.96 -8.29
N ILE A 495 -13.85 28.42 -8.18
CA ILE A 495 -13.35 29.02 -6.93
C ILE A 495 -14.22 30.21 -6.49
N MET A 496 -14.62 31.09 -7.41
CA MET A 496 -15.45 32.24 -7.08
C MET A 496 -16.85 31.85 -6.65
N LEU A 497 -17.41 30.78 -7.18
CA LEU A 497 -18.71 30.26 -6.76
C LEU A 497 -18.68 29.85 -5.30
N ASP A 498 -17.80 28.94 -4.92
CA ASP A 498 -17.72 28.36 -3.58
C ASP A 498 -17.26 29.37 -2.52
N THR A 499 -16.39 30.26 -2.89
CA THR A 499 -15.91 31.32 -1.99
C THR A 499 -16.84 32.54 -1.95
N LYS A 500 -17.98 32.52 -2.63
CA LYS A 500 -18.87 33.69 -2.78
C LYS A 500 -18.05 34.94 -3.16
N ASN A 501 -17.33 34.85 -4.28
CA ASN A 501 -16.41 35.90 -4.74
C ASN A 501 -15.32 36.28 -3.72
N PHE A 502 -14.63 35.28 -3.18
CA PHE A 502 -13.56 35.41 -2.18
C PHE A 502 -14.00 36.01 -0.83
N SER A 503 -15.27 35.85 -0.47
CA SER A 503 -15.83 36.37 0.76
C SER A 503 -15.83 35.34 1.91
N VAL A 504 -15.83 34.04 1.62
CA VAL A 504 -15.89 32.96 2.62
C VAL A 504 -14.90 31.84 2.30
N GLN A 505 -14.44 31.14 3.32
CA GLN A 505 -13.58 29.94 3.23
C GLN A 505 -12.29 30.13 2.40
N VAL A 506 -11.74 31.35 2.36
CA VAL A 506 -10.50 31.66 1.64
C VAL A 506 -9.28 31.53 2.54
N THR A 507 -8.20 31.05 1.98
CA THR A 507 -6.88 30.95 2.60
C THR A 507 -5.83 31.64 1.72
N ASN A 508 -4.61 31.79 2.21
CA ASN A 508 -3.48 32.28 1.39
C ASN A 508 -3.33 31.43 0.11
N ARG A 509 -3.53 30.11 0.21
CA ARG A 509 -3.43 29.18 -0.92
C ARG A 509 -4.52 29.43 -1.98
N THR A 510 -5.72 29.82 -1.58
CA THR A 510 -6.79 30.21 -2.50
C THR A 510 -6.35 31.40 -3.37
N PHE A 511 -5.69 32.40 -2.76
CA PHE A 511 -5.17 33.55 -3.50
C PHE A 511 -3.95 33.21 -4.37
N ASP A 512 -3.06 32.31 -3.92
CA ASP A 512 -1.95 31.81 -4.74
C ASP A 512 -2.45 31.12 -6.01
N VAL A 513 -3.47 30.25 -5.85
CA VAL A 513 -4.12 29.57 -6.97
C VAL A 513 -4.82 30.54 -7.89
N ALA A 514 -5.55 31.53 -7.36
CA ALA A 514 -6.19 32.57 -8.16
C ALA A 514 -5.14 33.40 -8.95
N SER A 515 -4.03 33.74 -8.31
CA SER A 515 -2.88 34.42 -8.97
C SER A 515 -2.31 33.55 -10.10
N TYR A 516 -2.13 32.25 -9.86
CA TYR A 516 -1.68 31.33 -10.89
C TYR A 516 -2.64 31.27 -12.07
N LEU A 517 -3.95 31.08 -11.85
CA LEU A 517 -4.96 31.09 -12.91
C LEU A 517 -4.98 32.41 -13.69
N ARG A 518 -4.78 33.54 -12.99
CA ARG A 518 -4.65 34.83 -13.65
C ARG A 518 -3.42 34.90 -14.56
N SER A 519 -2.30 34.33 -14.11
CA SER A 519 -1.07 34.23 -14.93
C SER A 519 -1.25 33.33 -16.17
N ARG A 520 -2.21 32.41 -16.13
CA ARG A 520 -2.63 31.56 -17.27
C ARG A 520 -3.62 32.27 -18.20
N GLY A 521 -4.02 33.49 -17.88
CA GLY A 521 -4.85 34.35 -18.72
C GLY A 521 -6.36 34.19 -18.45
N SER A 522 -6.76 33.75 -17.23
CA SER A 522 -8.16 33.78 -16.89
C SER A 522 -8.77 35.17 -17.13
N ASP A 523 -9.92 35.22 -17.78
CA ASP A 523 -10.59 36.42 -18.25
C ASP A 523 -11.79 36.79 -17.38
N SER A 524 -11.70 37.94 -16.72
CA SER A 524 -12.77 38.43 -15.85
C SER A 524 -14.09 38.71 -16.59
N THR A 525 -14.02 39.04 -17.88
CA THR A 525 -15.22 39.28 -18.71
C THR A 525 -15.94 37.96 -18.97
N LEU A 526 -15.18 36.95 -19.41
CA LEU A 526 -15.71 35.59 -19.62
C LEU A 526 -16.29 35.00 -18.32
N ILE A 527 -15.59 35.17 -17.19
CA ILE A 527 -16.08 34.70 -15.88
C ILE A 527 -17.42 35.35 -15.56
N LYS A 528 -17.56 36.66 -15.76
CA LYS A 528 -18.85 37.37 -15.55
C LYS A 528 -19.94 36.88 -16.49
N GLU A 529 -19.62 36.59 -17.75
CA GLU A 529 -20.58 36.02 -18.72
C GLU A 529 -21.02 34.62 -18.31
N ILE A 530 -20.11 33.75 -17.88
CA ILE A 530 -20.40 32.39 -17.38
C ILE A 530 -21.32 32.47 -16.14
N MET A 531 -20.95 33.29 -15.16
CA MET A 531 -21.66 33.45 -13.89
C MET A 531 -22.85 34.38 -13.94
N ALA A 532 -23.21 34.92 -15.12
CA ALA A 532 -24.31 35.84 -15.25
C ALA A 532 -25.64 35.18 -14.83
N ASN A 533 -26.39 35.88 -14.00
CA ASN A 533 -27.73 35.43 -13.63
C ASN A 533 -28.65 35.50 -14.84
N ASP A 534 -29.58 34.55 -14.93
CA ASP A 534 -30.69 34.69 -15.85
C ASP A 534 -31.59 35.87 -15.42
N PHE A 535 -32.03 36.69 -16.40
CA PHE A 535 -32.79 37.89 -16.09
C PHE A 535 -34.13 37.55 -15.42
N GLU A 536 -34.82 36.51 -15.88
CA GLU A 536 -36.11 36.12 -15.31
C GLU A 536 -35.94 35.52 -13.92
N GLU A 537 -34.91 34.67 -13.70
CA GLU A 537 -34.57 34.17 -12.37
C GLU A 537 -34.21 35.32 -11.41
N TYR A 538 -33.39 36.26 -11.88
CA TYR A 538 -33.02 37.45 -11.08
C TYR A 538 -34.24 38.29 -10.72
N ARG A 539 -35.17 38.51 -11.67
CA ARG A 539 -36.42 39.23 -11.46
C ARG A 539 -37.25 38.53 -10.38
N ARG A 540 -37.47 37.22 -10.50
CA ARG A 540 -38.26 36.41 -9.56
C ARG A 540 -37.67 36.41 -8.14
N VAL A 541 -36.33 36.25 -8.02
CA VAL A 541 -35.62 36.34 -6.73
C VAL A 541 -35.79 37.73 -6.10
N ASN A 542 -35.71 38.81 -6.91
CA ASN A 542 -35.91 40.16 -6.39
C ASN A 542 -37.36 40.44 -6.01
N GLU A 543 -38.35 39.86 -6.70
CA GLU A 543 -39.75 39.90 -6.27
C GLU A 543 -39.95 39.34 -4.87
N LEU A 544 -39.30 38.20 -4.54
CA LEU A 544 -39.28 37.63 -3.19
C LEU A 544 -38.60 38.57 -2.18
N ILE A 545 -37.43 39.12 -2.52
CA ILE A 545 -36.68 40.02 -1.66
C ILE A 545 -37.54 41.27 -1.29
N LEU A 546 -38.27 41.83 -2.25
CA LEU A 546 -39.13 42.99 -2.05
C LEU A 546 -40.34 42.69 -1.12
N GLN A 547 -40.73 41.44 -0.94
CA GLN A 547 -41.72 41.02 0.06
C GLN A 547 -41.17 40.94 1.48
N GLY A 548 -39.86 41.18 1.64
CA GLY A 548 -39.16 41.11 2.93
C GLY A 548 -39.67 42.16 3.93
N GLN A 549 -40.19 41.69 5.05
CA GLN A 549 -40.65 42.53 6.16
C GLN A 549 -39.81 42.24 7.41
N ARG A 550 -39.42 43.27 8.13
CA ARG A 550 -38.75 43.09 9.42
C ARG A 550 -39.72 42.54 10.45
N LEU A 551 -39.48 41.33 10.93
CA LEU A 551 -40.20 40.71 12.04
C LEU A 551 -39.65 41.17 13.39
N ALA A 552 -38.35 41.42 13.46
CA ALA A 552 -37.63 42.02 14.60
C ALA A 552 -36.53 42.94 14.07
N SER A 553 -35.79 43.60 14.95
CA SER A 553 -34.75 44.57 14.55
C SER A 553 -33.71 43.97 13.58
N THR A 554 -33.40 42.69 13.73
CA THR A 554 -32.36 41.97 12.97
C THR A 554 -32.86 40.79 12.16
N ILE A 555 -34.19 40.52 12.13
CA ILE A 555 -34.82 39.38 11.46
C ILE A 555 -35.72 39.86 10.34
N VAL A 556 -35.56 39.28 9.17
CA VAL A 556 -36.43 39.53 8.00
C VAL A 556 -37.18 38.25 7.62
N LEU A 557 -38.48 38.38 7.40
CA LEU A 557 -39.36 37.36 6.85
C LEU A 557 -39.90 37.86 5.51
N ALA A 558 -39.61 37.14 4.44
CA ALA A 558 -40.17 37.37 3.11
C ALA A 558 -41.17 36.26 2.79
N VAL A 559 -42.40 36.64 2.46
CA VAL A 559 -43.48 35.72 2.11
C VAL A 559 -43.96 36.02 0.70
N ALA A 560 -43.88 35.03 -0.17
CA ALA A 560 -44.34 35.17 -1.55
C ALA A 560 -45.84 35.44 -1.62
N LEU A 561 -46.30 36.03 -2.72
CA LEU A 561 -47.73 36.13 -3.02
C LEU A 561 -48.31 34.74 -3.27
N GLU A 562 -49.55 34.47 -2.86
CA GLU A 562 -50.20 33.15 -2.93
C GLU A 562 -50.29 32.57 -4.36
N GLU A 563 -50.35 33.43 -5.37
CA GLU A 563 -50.41 33.05 -6.80
C GLU A 563 -49.04 32.65 -7.39
N ASN A 564 -47.95 32.89 -6.68
CA ASN A 564 -46.61 32.66 -7.20
C ASN A 564 -45.96 31.41 -6.59
N HIS A 565 -45.39 30.56 -7.45
CA HIS A 565 -44.62 29.40 -7.07
C HIS A 565 -43.12 29.67 -7.35
N TYR A 566 -42.27 29.37 -6.39
CA TYR A 566 -40.81 29.55 -6.52
C TYR A 566 -40.09 28.24 -6.21
N SER A 567 -38.98 27.99 -6.89
CA SER A 567 -38.14 26.84 -6.62
C SER A 567 -37.39 27.00 -5.30
N THR A 568 -36.94 25.89 -4.71
CA THR A 568 -36.09 25.89 -3.51
C THR A 568 -34.82 26.70 -3.71
N ILE A 569 -34.30 26.75 -4.94
CA ILE A 569 -33.09 27.51 -5.31
C ILE A 569 -33.40 29.02 -5.23
N GLU A 570 -34.52 29.47 -5.77
CA GLU A 570 -34.92 30.88 -5.71
C GLU A 570 -35.16 31.35 -4.26
N LEU A 571 -35.80 30.51 -3.43
CA LEU A 571 -35.96 30.80 -1.99
C LEU A 571 -34.61 30.96 -1.30
N SER A 572 -33.67 30.06 -1.61
CA SER A 572 -32.31 30.07 -1.01
C SER A 572 -31.52 31.31 -1.44
N LYS A 573 -31.55 31.66 -2.74
CA LYS A 573 -30.91 32.86 -3.27
C LYS A 573 -31.48 34.14 -2.66
N ALA A 574 -32.81 34.22 -2.50
CA ALA A 574 -33.45 35.35 -1.84
C ALA A 574 -33.06 35.47 -0.37
N ALA A 575 -33.04 34.34 0.35
CA ALA A 575 -32.63 34.31 1.75
C ALA A 575 -31.17 34.74 1.92
N ASP A 576 -30.23 34.21 1.11
CA ASP A 576 -28.82 34.60 1.13
C ASP A 576 -28.64 36.10 0.82
N THR A 577 -29.38 36.63 -0.16
CA THR A 577 -29.30 38.04 -0.54
C THR A 577 -29.79 38.96 0.57
N ILE A 578 -30.91 38.65 1.23
CA ILE A 578 -31.43 39.43 2.35
C ILE A 578 -30.47 39.38 3.54
N LEU A 579 -29.90 38.21 3.86
CA LEU A 579 -28.95 38.06 4.95
C LEU A 579 -27.69 38.93 4.75
N ASN A 580 -27.28 39.18 3.51
CA ASN A 580 -26.12 40.02 3.20
C ASN A 580 -26.36 41.51 3.41
N MET A 581 -27.62 41.93 3.65
CA MET A 581 -27.93 43.31 3.94
C MET A 581 -27.46 43.71 5.36
N SER A 582 -27.12 45.00 5.51
CA SER A 582 -26.63 45.53 6.81
C SER A 582 -27.71 45.43 7.88
N GLY A 583 -27.30 44.95 9.07
CA GLY A 583 -28.15 44.84 10.25
C GLY A 583 -29.14 43.67 10.24
N ILE A 584 -28.93 42.68 9.34
CA ILE A 584 -29.72 41.45 9.33
C ILE A 584 -28.88 40.30 9.92
N GLU A 585 -29.42 39.59 10.89
CA GLU A 585 -28.85 38.43 11.56
C GLU A 585 -29.49 37.11 11.12
N ALA A 586 -30.77 37.15 10.76
CA ALA A 586 -31.47 35.98 10.20
C ALA A 586 -32.54 36.40 9.18
N THR A 587 -32.77 35.52 8.24
CA THR A 587 -33.80 35.67 7.21
C THR A 587 -34.54 34.37 6.99
N PHE A 588 -35.84 34.49 6.72
CA PHE A 588 -36.73 33.38 6.40
C PHE A 588 -37.49 33.76 5.13
N VAL A 589 -37.49 32.89 4.14
CA VAL A 589 -38.20 33.08 2.88
C VAL A 589 -39.18 31.93 2.71
N VAL A 590 -40.45 32.25 2.47
CA VAL A 590 -41.56 31.30 2.41
C VAL A 590 -42.32 31.46 1.11
N SER A 591 -42.57 30.36 0.42
CA SER A 591 -43.37 30.34 -0.81
C SER A 591 -43.98 28.97 -1.07
N TYR A 592 -45.01 28.92 -1.89
CA TYR A 592 -45.36 27.66 -2.55
C TYR A 592 -44.23 27.20 -3.49
N LEU A 593 -43.89 25.91 -3.41
CA LEU A 593 -42.99 25.23 -4.36
C LEU A 593 -43.82 24.64 -5.52
N ASP A 594 -44.99 24.11 -5.18
CA ASP A 594 -46.01 23.57 -6.06
C ASP A 594 -47.41 23.80 -5.43
N ALA A 595 -48.47 23.29 -6.05
CA ALA A 595 -49.87 23.51 -5.61
C ALA A 595 -50.16 22.98 -4.18
N GLU A 596 -49.38 22.04 -3.67
CA GLU A 596 -49.61 21.35 -2.39
C GLU A 596 -48.50 21.53 -1.36
N THR A 597 -47.35 22.07 -1.77
CA THR A 597 -46.12 22.12 -0.95
C THR A 597 -45.69 23.57 -0.71
N VAL A 598 -45.55 23.95 0.58
CA VAL A 598 -44.96 25.22 0.99
C VAL A 598 -43.51 24.97 1.42
N GLY A 599 -42.55 25.68 0.81
CA GLY A 599 -41.12 25.65 1.15
C GLY A 599 -40.73 26.84 2.03
N ILE A 600 -39.82 26.57 2.97
CA ILE A 600 -39.18 27.59 3.79
C ILE A 600 -37.66 27.45 3.62
N SER A 601 -37.00 28.56 3.30
CA SER A 601 -35.55 28.67 3.34
C SER A 601 -35.14 29.62 4.45
N ALA A 602 -34.27 29.17 5.35
CA ALA A 602 -33.79 29.91 6.50
C ALA A 602 -32.27 30.07 6.50
N ARG A 603 -31.79 31.26 6.77
CA ARG A 603 -30.38 31.61 6.88
C ARG A 603 -30.12 32.46 8.10
N SER A 604 -28.96 32.27 8.73
CA SER A 604 -28.53 33.13 9.83
C SER A 604 -27.00 33.31 9.82
N ARG A 605 -26.51 34.33 10.54
CA ARG A 605 -25.07 34.55 10.74
C ARG A 605 -24.55 33.71 11.92
N SER A 606 -24.69 34.17 13.15
CA SER A 606 -24.08 33.48 14.32
C SER A 606 -24.94 33.49 15.57
N ARG A 607 -26.00 34.31 15.64
CA ARG A 607 -26.75 34.52 16.87
C ARG A 607 -28.06 33.72 16.94
N ILE A 608 -28.62 33.37 15.79
CA ILE A 608 -29.92 32.70 15.71
C ILE A 608 -29.70 31.29 15.14
N ASN A 609 -30.22 30.29 15.85
CA ASN A 609 -30.13 28.89 15.40
C ASN A 609 -31.33 28.57 14.49
N VAL A 610 -31.17 28.72 13.18
CA VAL A 610 -32.25 28.41 12.22
C VAL A 610 -32.54 26.93 12.08
N GLN A 611 -31.61 26.04 12.48
CA GLN A 611 -31.84 24.60 12.51
C GLN A 611 -32.98 24.25 13.48
N ARG A 612 -32.94 24.73 14.73
CA ARG A 612 -34.00 24.46 15.73
C ARG A 612 -35.35 24.96 15.24
N ILE A 613 -35.40 26.18 14.68
CA ILE A 613 -36.64 26.75 14.13
C ILE A 613 -37.19 25.86 13.01
N MET A 614 -36.36 25.37 12.11
CA MET A 614 -36.79 24.52 11.01
C MET A 614 -37.17 23.11 11.49
N GLU A 615 -36.48 22.54 12.50
CA GLU A 615 -36.87 21.25 13.11
C GLU A 615 -38.30 21.34 13.73
N GLU A 616 -38.64 22.44 14.40
CA GLU A 616 -40.01 22.66 14.90
C GLU A 616 -41.04 22.82 13.77
N MET A 617 -40.59 23.27 12.61
CA MET A 617 -41.44 23.35 11.40
C MET A 617 -41.50 22.01 10.65
N GLY A 618 -40.81 20.95 11.13
CA GLY A 618 -40.78 19.63 10.49
C GLY A 618 -39.74 19.50 9.39
N GLY A 619 -38.78 20.39 9.35
CA GLY A 619 -37.61 20.38 8.45
C GLY A 619 -36.33 20.06 9.16
N GLY A 620 -35.19 20.61 8.69
CA GLY A 620 -33.90 20.42 9.29
C GLY A 620 -32.80 21.25 8.61
N GLY A 621 -31.55 21.00 9.00
CA GLY A 621 -30.40 21.68 8.42
C GLY A 621 -29.27 21.83 9.42
N HIS A 622 -28.55 22.94 9.34
CA HIS A 622 -27.45 23.31 10.22
C HIS A 622 -27.73 24.65 10.92
N PHE A 623 -26.95 25.00 11.90
CA PHE A 623 -27.10 26.20 12.70
C PHE A 623 -27.42 27.47 11.85
N ASN A 624 -26.67 27.67 10.76
CA ASN A 624 -26.74 28.87 9.93
C ASN A 624 -27.55 28.71 8.66
N LEU A 625 -27.92 27.48 8.30
CA LEU A 625 -28.61 27.15 7.05
C LEU A 625 -29.56 25.99 7.27
N ALA A 626 -30.85 26.23 7.09
CA ALA A 626 -31.87 25.22 7.30
C ALA A 626 -33.08 25.45 6.38
N ALA A 627 -33.90 24.40 6.18
CA ALA A 627 -35.08 24.46 5.34
C ALA A 627 -36.18 23.55 5.87
N ALA A 628 -37.41 23.83 5.48
CA ALA A 628 -38.55 22.95 5.73
C ALA A 628 -39.48 22.91 4.50
N GLN A 629 -40.17 21.78 4.32
CA GLN A 629 -41.23 21.62 3.31
C GLN A 629 -42.46 21.04 3.99
N LEU A 630 -43.58 21.73 3.87
CA LEU A 630 -44.84 21.35 4.48
C LEU A 630 -45.88 21.08 3.38
N ARG A 631 -46.51 19.91 3.43
CA ARG A 631 -47.52 19.51 2.43
C ARG A 631 -48.94 19.70 2.95
N ASN A 632 -49.84 20.03 2.06
CA ASN A 632 -51.27 20.17 2.33
C ASN A 632 -51.60 21.20 3.44
N ILE A 633 -50.84 22.30 3.52
CA ILE A 633 -51.04 23.39 4.48
C ILE A 633 -50.96 24.72 3.72
N ASP A 634 -51.88 25.63 4.00
CA ASP A 634 -51.90 26.95 3.36
C ASP A 634 -50.69 27.81 3.75
N LEU A 635 -50.21 28.63 2.81
CA LEU A 635 -49.08 29.54 3.00
C LEU A 635 -49.27 30.46 4.21
N SER A 636 -50.50 30.97 4.39
CA SER A 636 -50.88 31.84 5.52
C SER A 636 -50.70 31.14 6.87
N ARG A 637 -51.12 29.88 7.00
CA ARG A 637 -50.96 29.07 8.23
C ARG A 637 -49.51 28.74 8.52
N VAL A 638 -48.75 28.35 7.49
CA VAL A 638 -47.28 28.08 7.63
C VAL A 638 -46.57 29.34 8.10
N THR A 639 -46.89 30.49 7.50
CA THR A 639 -46.33 31.80 7.85
C THR A 639 -46.65 32.20 9.30
N ALA A 640 -47.91 32.03 9.75
CA ALA A 640 -48.29 32.32 11.13
C ALA A 640 -47.54 31.44 12.13
N ARG A 641 -47.53 30.12 11.89
CA ARG A 641 -46.77 29.18 12.73
C ARG A 641 -45.28 29.52 12.78
N LEU A 642 -44.65 29.83 11.64
CA LEU A 642 -43.26 30.22 11.57
C LEU A 642 -42.96 31.48 12.39
N LYS A 643 -43.84 32.50 12.33
CA LYS A 643 -43.70 33.70 13.15
C LYS A 643 -43.70 33.39 14.64
N ASP A 644 -44.62 32.54 15.09
CA ASP A 644 -44.71 32.14 16.50
C ASP A 644 -43.46 31.41 16.97
N VAL A 645 -42.94 30.47 16.15
CA VAL A 645 -41.70 29.73 16.46
C VAL A 645 -40.48 30.67 16.52
N ILE A 646 -40.37 31.62 15.57
CA ILE A 646 -39.27 32.60 15.57
C ILE A 646 -39.32 33.47 16.84
N ILE A 647 -40.50 33.95 17.23
CA ILE A 647 -40.68 34.82 18.39
C ILE A 647 -40.32 34.05 19.68
N ASN A 648 -40.79 32.82 19.82
CA ASN A 648 -40.51 31.99 21.00
C ASN A 648 -39.02 31.70 21.13
N GLU A 649 -38.34 31.28 20.07
CA GLU A 649 -36.87 30.98 20.10
C GLU A 649 -36.04 32.25 20.39
N THR A 650 -36.51 33.44 19.96
CA THR A 650 -35.79 34.70 20.23
C THR A 650 -36.02 35.25 21.62
N GLN A 651 -37.22 35.05 22.22
CA GLN A 651 -37.54 35.47 23.60
C GLN A 651 -36.88 34.56 24.64
N GLU A 652 -36.76 33.26 24.42
CA GLU A 652 -36.04 32.34 25.30
C GLU A 652 -34.58 32.73 25.47
N LYS A 653 -33.94 33.27 24.42
CA LYS A 653 -32.53 33.72 24.49
C LYS A 653 -32.33 35.05 25.21
N GLU A 654 -33.31 35.99 25.13
CA GLU A 654 -33.23 37.23 25.92
C GLU A 654 -33.40 36.98 27.43
N THR A 655 -34.04 35.87 27.79
CA THR A 655 -34.26 35.49 29.22
C THR A 655 -33.07 34.70 29.78
N GLN A 656 -32.18 34.15 28.93
CA GLN A 656 -31.00 33.37 29.32
C GLN A 656 -29.67 34.15 29.23
N ALA A 657 -29.65 35.34 28.66
CA ALA A 657 -28.52 36.26 28.55
C ALA A 657 -28.55 37.32 29.64
#